data_e2b206852659c54b5ffec1485a5940ed
#
_entry.id   e2b206852659c54b5ffec1485a5940ed
#
_cell.length_a   1.000
_cell.length_b   1.000
_cell.length_c   1.000
_cell.angle_alpha   90.00
_cell.angle_beta   90.00
_cell.angle_gamma   90.00
#
_symmetry.space_group_name_H-M   'P 1'
#
loop_
_entity.id
_entity.type
_entity.pdbx_description
1 polymer ?
#
loop_
_entity_poly.entity_id
_entity_poly.type
_entity_poly.pdbx_seq_one_letter_code
_entity_poly.pdbx_strand_id
1 'polypeptide(L)'
;MAVLEKIRKRTVFLILVIGLALFAFVISGIFSRTTTPDQLVIGSVNGDDISYVDFSTQVENTMRNMGGSIGQGYIVNALWQQAVQSRIIDQQFEKLGITIGKDQIVRMIARVPDYGQNPQFQDEKGNFSEAKFAQFISELKTMNPTVYKQWQQEEKSYIDNAKREVYLGLIRAGLGVTFKDGEKEYHKQSDQVNIKYVTVPYSSISDSLVKVSDSEIEDYIKKNKKQFEQKQMRNIQFVLASNVASAADISAIEESLKALNAPRVVYNATTQSNDTLPGFAALPKSEVPDFVNEKSDVPFDSLYVNHDRLPAEYADALYNLPVGELYGPYKDGDTYKYSRMLSKKPNAEVRASHILIAYKGSVSDDTVTRSKEEAKAKAEEILAQVKAGGDFAALAQANSDDKSNAPNGGDLNFFTSGTMVPAFNDYVFKAKVGDIGLVETNFGFHIVKVTDQKEGVQLATIVRKIEPSAATNNEVYTKITAFNEAVLKNPKDFAAIAAKEGYSVLPANNLDALAEDIPGLGSNRLLVRWAFEDDTKVGDVRRFDLKDGYIVAQLTKKIEEGLAKPADVRAAVEPILIKEKKVKQISEKMKGSSLEQIAEATGQPNNVQVAEALMQSNPNLSGQGSEPNVVGVAFVLPENKLSKPIAGNNGVYVIEVTQKNIAPAISSYSAYANSLRAQKLNRASQDLFSALEGTAKIKDDRAKFY
;
A
#
# COMPACT_ATOMS: atom_id res chain seq x y z
N MET A 1 31.53 -70.16 22.89
CA MET A 1 30.23 -70.35 23.59
C MET A 1 30.12 -69.54 24.92
N ALA A 2 31.20 -69.02 25.50
CA ALA A 2 31.17 -68.29 26.78
C ALA A 2 30.55 -66.84 26.72
N VAL A 3 30.47 -66.22 25.52
CA VAL A 3 29.93 -64.87 25.39
C VAL A 3 28.39 -64.86 25.36
N LEU A 4 27.76 -65.87 24.73
CA LEU A 4 26.31 -65.99 24.66
C LEU A 4 25.67 -66.32 26.03
N GLU A 5 26.38 -67.03 26.91
CA GLU A 5 25.90 -67.36 28.25
C GLU A 5 25.94 -66.11 29.17
N LYS A 6 26.92 -65.24 29.00
CA LYS A 6 27.00 -63.92 29.72
C LYS A 6 25.92 -62.95 29.26
N ILE A 7 25.53 -62.94 27.99
CA ILE A 7 24.42 -62.13 27.46
C ILE A 7 23.09 -62.66 28.00
N ARG A 8 22.89 -63.97 28.05
CA ARG A 8 21.64 -64.58 28.55
C ARG A 8 21.41 -64.33 30.05
N LYS A 9 22.44 -64.23 30.88
CA LYS A 9 22.34 -63.85 32.31
C LYS A 9 22.06 -62.37 32.54
N ARG A 10 22.26 -61.50 31.53
CA ARG A 10 21.94 -60.08 31.58
C ARG A 10 20.73 -59.68 30.77
N THR A 11 20.02 -60.64 30.15
CA THR A 11 18.87 -60.40 29.30
C THR A 11 17.74 -59.67 30.04
N VAL A 12 17.50 -60.06 31.31
CA VAL A 12 16.52 -59.37 32.16
C VAL A 12 16.91 -57.92 32.44
N PHE A 13 18.19 -57.65 32.68
CA PHE A 13 18.69 -56.30 32.86
C PHE A 13 18.61 -55.46 31.57
N LEU A 14 18.91 -56.07 30.42
CA LEU A 14 18.78 -55.42 29.11
C LEU A 14 17.31 -55.11 28.76
N ILE A 15 16.40 -56.02 29.05
CA ILE A 15 14.95 -55.83 28.89
C ILE A 15 14.44 -54.70 29.79
N LEU A 16 14.98 -54.61 31.02
CA LEU A 16 14.60 -53.58 32.00
C LEU A 16 15.11 -52.22 31.55
N VAL A 17 16.34 -52.11 31.02
CA VAL A 17 16.93 -50.88 30.49
C VAL A 17 16.19 -50.45 29.23
N ILE A 18 15.88 -51.35 28.31
CA ILE A 18 15.10 -51.04 27.10
C ILE A 18 13.66 -50.64 27.47
N GLY A 19 13.06 -51.37 28.43
CA GLY A 19 11.71 -51.05 28.93
C GLY A 19 11.67 -49.67 29.62
N LEU A 20 12.71 -49.33 30.41
CA LEU A 20 12.84 -47.99 31.03
C LEU A 20 13.07 -46.88 29.96
N ALA A 21 13.88 -47.15 28.93
CA ALA A 21 14.12 -46.22 27.83
C ALA A 21 12.86 -46.00 27.00
N LEU A 22 12.10 -47.05 26.67
CA LEU A 22 10.82 -46.96 26.00
C LEU A 22 9.76 -46.28 26.88
N PHE A 23 9.75 -46.56 28.17
CA PHE A 23 8.86 -45.90 29.13
C PHE A 23 9.19 -44.40 29.27
N ALA A 24 10.47 -44.05 29.35
CA ALA A 24 10.93 -42.66 29.34
C ALA A 24 10.59 -41.95 28.03
N PHE A 25 10.69 -42.62 26.87
CA PHE A 25 10.30 -42.10 25.57
C PHE A 25 8.78 -41.90 25.47
N VAL A 26 7.98 -42.85 25.94
CA VAL A 26 6.51 -42.73 26.01
C VAL A 26 6.08 -41.63 26.97
N ILE A 27 6.72 -41.54 28.12
CA ILE A 27 6.46 -40.48 29.12
C ILE A 27 6.91 -39.12 28.58
N SER A 28 8.06 -39.01 27.90
CA SER A 28 8.48 -37.76 27.28
C SER A 28 7.50 -37.30 26.17
N GLY A 29 6.89 -38.25 25.44
CA GLY A 29 5.81 -38.00 24.51
C GLY A 29 4.49 -37.54 25.16
N ILE A 30 4.20 -38.01 26.38
CA ILE A 30 3.01 -37.61 27.15
C ILE A 30 3.24 -36.23 27.85
N PHE A 31 4.47 -35.93 28.24
CA PHE A 31 4.81 -34.62 28.81
C PHE A 31 5.24 -33.57 27.77
N SER A 32 5.55 -33.96 26.54
CA SER A 32 5.50 -33.03 25.40
C SER A 32 4.02 -32.71 25.20
N ARG A 33 3.53 -31.64 25.81
CA ARG A 33 2.25 -31.02 25.42
C ARG A 33 2.39 -30.71 23.95
N THR A 34 1.95 -31.61 23.09
CA THR A 34 1.52 -31.29 21.75
C THR A 34 0.31 -30.39 21.96
N THR A 35 0.53 -29.09 22.01
CA THR A 35 -0.55 -28.14 21.79
C THR A 35 -1.18 -28.54 20.47
N THR A 36 -2.40 -29.06 20.53
CA THR A 36 -3.20 -29.27 19.31
C THR A 36 -3.25 -27.93 18.58
N PRO A 37 -3.23 -27.90 17.23
CA PRO A 37 -3.29 -26.64 16.48
C PRO A 37 -4.42 -25.71 16.95
N ASP A 38 -5.52 -26.27 17.43
CA ASP A 38 -6.68 -25.53 17.95
C ASP A 38 -6.41 -24.80 19.29
N GLN A 39 -5.28 -25.09 19.98
CA GLN A 39 -4.88 -24.42 21.23
C GLN A 39 -3.82 -23.33 21.04
N LEU A 40 -3.40 -23.08 19.80
CA LEU A 40 -2.43 -22.02 19.53
C LEU A 40 -3.13 -20.66 19.56
N VAL A 41 -2.66 -19.79 20.47
CA VAL A 41 -3.16 -18.44 20.67
C VAL A 41 -2.17 -17.46 20.05
N ILE A 42 -2.63 -16.63 19.12
CA ILE A 42 -1.81 -15.61 18.46
C ILE A 42 -1.76 -14.28 19.25
N GLY A 43 -2.65 -14.13 20.20
CA GLY A 43 -2.72 -13.01 21.11
C GLY A 43 -4.05 -12.97 21.87
N SER A 44 -4.25 -11.96 22.72
CA SER A 44 -5.49 -11.81 23.47
C SER A 44 -5.84 -10.35 23.73
N VAL A 45 -7.14 -10.09 23.99
CA VAL A 45 -7.67 -8.76 24.33
C VAL A 45 -8.42 -8.87 25.65
N ASN A 46 -7.92 -8.23 26.70
CA ASN A 46 -8.47 -8.30 28.08
C ASN A 46 -8.64 -9.74 28.61
N GLY A 47 -7.87 -10.68 28.11
CA GLY A 47 -7.91 -12.10 28.46
C GLY A 47 -8.71 -12.98 27.50
N ASP A 48 -9.41 -12.42 26.52
CA ASP A 48 -10.10 -13.18 25.46
C ASP A 48 -9.12 -13.52 24.36
N ASP A 49 -8.89 -14.79 24.13
CA ASP A 49 -7.91 -15.31 23.21
C ASP A 49 -8.33 -15.14 21.74
N ILE A 50 -7.34 -14.91 20.88
CA ILE A 50 -7.47 -14.93 19.43
C ILE A 50 -6.80 -16.20 18.93
N SER A 51 -7.59 -17.10 18.31
CA SER A 51 -7.13 -18.36 17.76
C SER A 51 -6.17 -18.13 16.59
N TYR A 52 -4.99 -18.78 16.62
CA TYR A 52 -4.06 -18.77 15.50
C TYR A 52 -4.65 -19.43 14.24
N VAL A 53 -5.36 -20.55 14.42
CA VAL A 53 -5.93 -21.32 13.29
C VAL A 53 -6.96 -20.49 12.54
N ASP A 54 -7.87 -19.83 13.26
CA ASP A 54 -8.88 -18.97 12.63
C ASP A 54 -8.22 -17.75 11.96
N PHE A 55 -7.26 -17.15 12.63
CA PHE A 55 -6.55 -16.00 12.12
C PHE A 55 -5.72 -16.32 10.87
N SER A 56 -4.94 -17.41 10.88
CA SER A 56 -4.15 -17.84 9.72
C SER A 56 -5.02 -18.21 8.52
N THR A 57 -6.17 -18.85 8.77
CA THR A 57 -7.15 -19.14 7.72
C THR A 57 -7.68 -17.85 7.06
N GLN A 58 -7.95 -16.81 7.85
CA GLN A 58 -8.38 -15.51 7.32
C GLN A 58 -7.27 -14.84 6.50
N VAL A 59 -6.01 -14.89 6.98
CA VAL A 59 -4.85 -14.38 6.24
C VAL A 59 -4.71 -15.07 4.89
N GLU A 60 -4.74 -16.41 4.87
CA GLU A 60 -4.62 -17.20 3.63
C GLU A 60 -5.75 -16.92 2.63
N ASN A 61 -7.00 -16.82 3.11
CA ASN A 61 -8.14 -16.51 2.27
C ASN A 61 -8.02 -15.10 1.67
N THR A 62 -7.63 -14.12 2.48
CA THR A 62 -7.44 -12.74 2.02
C THR A 62 -6.32 -12.64 1.00
N MET A 63 -5.18 -13.31 1.23
CA MET A 63 -4.08 -13.38 0.26
C MET A 63 -4.51 -13.98 -1.08
N ARG A 64 -5.30 -15.05 -1.04
CA ARG A 64 -5.81 -15.71 -2.23
C ARG A 64 -6.73 -14.83 -3.05
N ASN A 65 -7.63 -14.11 -2.37
CA ASN A 65 -8.60 -13.21 -3.00
C ASN A 65 -7.95 -11.94 -3.59
N MET A 66 -6.82 -11.49 -3.03
CA MET A 66 -6.10 -10.31 -3.51
C MET A 66 -5.01 -10.62 -4.57
N GLY A 67 -4.91 -11.87 -5.03
CA GLY A 67 -4.02 -12.25 -6.15
C GLY A 67 -2.53 -12.06 -5.89
N GLY A 68 -2.08 -12.03 -4.62
CA GLY A 68 -0.66 -11.94 -4.25
C GLY A 68 0.01 -10.58 -4.48
N SER A 69 -0.75 -9.54 -4.80
CA SER A 69 -0.24 -8.19 -5.08
C SER A 69 0.12 -7.40 -3.81
N ILE A 70 -0.32 -7.85 -2.64
CA ILE A 70 -0.11 -7.18 -1.35
C ILE A 70 0.73 -8.09 -0.44
N GLY A 71 1.72 -7.51 0.25
CA GLY A 71 2.57 -8.24 1.18
C GLY A 71 1.78 -8.88 2.34
N GLN A 72 2.22 -10.05 2.79
CA GLN A 72 1.56 -10.83 3.84
C GLN A 72 1.40 -10.04 5.14
N GLY A 73 2.42 -9.28 5.57
CA GLY A 73 2.36 -8.54 6.82
C GLY A 73 1.39 -7.38 6.80
N TYR A 74 1.18 -6.74 5.66
CA TYR A 74 0.10 -5.76 5.55
C TYR A 74 -1.25 -6.41 5.88
N ILE A 75 -1.51 -7.59 5.30
CA ILE A 75 -2.74 -8.36 5.54
C ILE A 75 -2.81 -8.81 7.01
N VAL A 76 -1.71 -9.35 7.55
CA VAL A 76 -1.60 -9.76 8.97
C VAL A 76 -1.90 -8.58 9.90
N ASN A 77 -1.32 -7.40 9.63
CA ASN A 77 -1.56 -6.20 10.43
C ASN A 77 -3.01 -5.71 10.34
N ALA A 78 -3.58 -5.67 9.14
CA ALA A 78 -4.97 -5.24 8.93
C ALA A 78 -5.98 -6.16 9.63
N LEU A 79 -5.82 -7.48 9.47
CA LEU A 79 -6.67 -8.48 10.12
C LEU A 79 -6.50 -8.50 11.63
N TRP A 80 -5.29 -8.25 12.15
CA TRP A 80 -5.06 -8.12 13.58
C TRP A 80 -5.81 -6.93 14.17
N GLN A 81 -5.72 -5.77 13.55
CA GLN A 81 -6.48 -4.59 13.98
C GLN A 81 -7.99 -4.86 13.98
N GLN A 82 -8.48 -5.53 12.93
CA GLN A 82 -9.88 -5.95 12.87
C GLN A 82 -10.24 -6.91 13.98
N ALA A 83 -9.41 -7.93 14.27
CA ALA A 83 -9.65 -8.91 15.33
C ALA A 83 -9.67 -8.24 16.71
N VAL A 84 -8.73 -7.34 17.01
CA VAL A 84 -8.66 -6.58 18.26
C VAL A 84 -9.92 -5.72 18.42
N GLN A 85 -10.29 -4.96 17.39
CA GLN A 85 -11.49 -4.11 17.43
C GLN A 85 -12.78 -4.92 17.60
N SER A 86 -12.90 -6.07 16.92
CA SER A 86 -14.04 -6.96 17.08
C SER A 86 -14.18 -7.45 18.53
N ARG A 87 -13.07 -7.91 19.14
CA ARG A 87 -13.06 -8.36 20.55
C ARG A 87 -13.44 -7.24 21.51
N ILE A 88 -12.89 -6.04 21.33
CA ILE A 88 -13.22 -4.89 22.16
C ILE A 88 -14.72 -4.56 22.07
N ILE A 89 -15.28 -4.55 20.87
CA ILE A 89 -16.71 -4.26 20.67
C ILE A 89 -17.59 -5.37 21.27
N ASP A 90 -17.21 -6.64 21.10
CA ASP A 90 -17.93 -7.76 21.72
C ASP A 90 -18.01 -7.60 23.23
N GLN A 91 -16.90 -7.27 23.89
CA GLN A 91 -16.84 -7.03 25.34
C GLN A 91 -17.68 -5.80 25.76
N GLN A 92 -17.73 -4.74 24.92
CA GLN A 92 -18.61 -3.61 25.20
C GLN A 92 -20.09 -4.00 25.08
N PHE A 93 -20.45 -4.82 24.10
CA PHE A 93 -21.82 -5.32 23.93
C PHE A 93 -22.27 -6.18 25.12
N GLU A 94 -21.40 -7.10 25.59
CA GLU A 94 -21.68 -7.88 26.82
C GLU A 94 -21.87 -6.98 28.02
N LYS A 95 -21.01 -6.01 28.24
CA LYS A 95 -21.08 -5.06 29.35
C LYS A 95 -22.37 -4.24 29.35
N LEU A 96 -22.84 -3.88 28.15
CA LEU A 96 -24.03 -3.06 27.97
C LEU A 96 -25.34 -3.91 27.90
N GLY A 97 -25.21 -5.25 27.81
CA GLY A 97 -26.37 -6.14 27.63
C GLY A 97 -27.06 -5.95 26.27
N ILE A 98 -26.32 -5.51 25.22
CA ILE A 98 -26.87 -5.24 23.89
C ILE A 98 -26.64 -6.46 22.99
N THR A 99 -27.67 -6.79 22.21
CA THR A 99 -27.56 -7.86 21.18
C THR A 99 -28.04 -7.34 19.82
N ILE A 100 -27.50 -7.93 18.75
CA ILE A 100 -27.97 -7.66 17.39
C ILE A 100 -29.07 -8.66 17.04
N GLY A 101 -30.24 -8.16 16.70
CA GLY A 101 -31.40 -8.98 16.30
C GLY A 101 -31.22 -9.53 14.87
N LYS A 102 -31.86 -10.69 14.59
CA LYS A 102 -31.84 -11.30 13.26
C LYS A 102 -32.33 -10.36 12.17
N ASP A 103 -33.39 -9.60 12.46
CA ASP A 103 -33.95 -8.62 11.54
C ASP A 103 -33.00 -7.48 11.18
N GLN A 104 -32.06 -7.14 12.06
CA GLN A 104 -31.00 -6.16 11.76
C GLN A 104 -29.97 -6.75 10.80
N ILE A 105 -29.55 -8.00 11.02
CA ILE A 105 -28.62 -8.72 10.14
C ILE A 105 -29.21 -8.86 8.75
N VAL A 106 -30.46 -9.30 8.66
CA VAL A 106 -31.20 -9.46 7.39
C VAL A 106 -31.28 -8.14 6.62
N ARG A 107 -31.60 -7.04 7.31
CA ARG A 107 -31.61 -5.70 6.66
C ARG A 107 -30.23 -5.28 6.14
N MET A 108 -29.16 -5.70 6.78
CA MET A 108 -27.81 -5.42 6.29
C MET A 108 -27.48 -6.26 5.06
N ILE A 109 -27.78 -7.55 5.09
CA ILE A 109 -27.58 -8.46 3.94
C ILE A 109 -28.39 -7.97 2.73
N ALA A 110 -29.64 -7.56 2.94
CA ALA A 110 -30.49 -7.00 1.89
C ALA A 110 -29.93 -5.73 1.22
N ARG A 111 -29.01 -5.01 1.87
CA ARG A 111 -28.35 -3.84 1.29
C ARG A 111 -27.10 -4.17 0.49
N VAL A 112 -26.56 -5.38 0.59
CA VAL A 112 -25.42 -5.85 -0.18
C VAL A 112 -25.92 -6.15 -1.60
N PRO A 113 -25.36 -5.55 -2.66
CA PRO A 113 -25.84 -5.72 -4.03
C PRO A 113 -25.92 -7.18 -4.46
N ASP A 114 -24.94 -7.99 -4.12
CA ASP A 114 -24.85 -9.41 -4.49
C ASP A 114 -25.99 -10.27 -3.93
N TYR A 115 -26.64 -9.82 -2.84
CA TYR A 115 -27.80 -10.48 -2.23
C TYR A 115 -29.09 -9.70 -2.47
N GLY A 116 -29.11 -8.40 -2.21
CA GLY A 116 -30.32 -7.60 -2.28
C GLY A 116 -30.85 -7.37 -3.68
N GLN A 117 -29.94 -7.28 -4.66
CA GLN A 117 -30.28 -7.09 -6.08
C GLN A 117 -30.34 -8.41 -6.86
N ASN A 118 -30.00 -9.53 -6.25
CA ASN A 118 -30.02 -10.84 -6.90
C ASN A 118 -31.46 -11.36 -7.05
N PRO A 119 -31.97 -11.58 -8.29
CA PRO A 119 -33.32 -12.06 -8.52
C PRO A 119 -33.68 -13.36 -7.80
N GLN A 120 -32.68 -14.21 -7.51
CA GLN A 120 -32.85 -15.45 -6.75
C GLN A 120 -33.40 -15.21 -5.34
N PHE A 121 -33.04 -14.08 -4.74
CA PHE A 121 -33.45 -13.72 -3.37
C PHE A 121 -34.54 -12.66 -3.32
N GLN A 122 -35.21 -12.36 -4.44
CA GLN A 122 -36.29 -11.39 -4.50
C GLN A 122 -37.67 -12.06 -4.49
N ASP A 123 -38.66 -11.35 -3.94
CA ASP A 123 -40.08 -11.71 -4.05
C ASP A 123 -40.64 -11.29 -5.41
N GLU A 124 -41.93 -11.54 -5.67
CA GLU A 124 -42.62 -11.17 -6.90
C GLU A 124 -42.69 -9.63 -7.14
N LYS A 125 -42.39 -8.84 -6.12
CA LYS A 125 -42.39 -7.35 -6.18
C LYS A 125 -40.97 -6.79 -6.31
N GLY A 126 -39.95 -7.64 -6.42
CA GLY A 126 -38.55 -7.23 -6.49
C GLY A 126 -37.91 -6.88 -5.15
N ASN A 127 -38.54 -7.14 -4.01
CA ASN A 127 -37.95 -6.90 -2.70
C ASN A 127 -37.18 -8.15 -2.21
N PHE A 128 -36.13 -7.92 -1.43
CA PHE A 128 -35.39 -9.03 -0.81
C PHE A 128 -36.30 -9.92 0.05
N SER A 129 -36.25 -11.24 -0.21
CA SER A 129 -37.02 -12.26 0.49
C SER A 129 -36.14 -13.01 1.48
N GLU A 130 -36.34 -12.74 2.78
CA GLU A 130 -35.65 -13.44 3.86
C GLU A 130 -35.87 -14.97 3.76
N ALA A 131 -37.08 -15.41 3.40
CA ALA A 131 -37.42 -16.82 3.30
C ALA A 131 -36.61 -17.54 2.22
N LYS A 132 -36.52 -16.95 1.02
CA LYS A 132 -35.70 -17.49 -0.07
C LYS A 132 -34.20 -17.53 0.27
N PHE A 133 -33.73 -16.47 0.93
CA PHE A 133 -32.34 -16.41 1.37
C PHE A 133 -32.03 -17.46 2.45
N ALA A 134 -32.91 -17.60 3.46
CA ALA A 134 -32.75 -18.61 4.51
C ALA A 134 -32.77 -20.05 3.94
N GLN A 135 -33.64 -20.29 2.95
CA GLN A 135 -33.69 -21.59 2.25
C GLN A 135 -32.35 -21.85 1.53
N PHE A 136 -31.85 -20.88 0.78
CA PHE A 136 -30.55 -20.99 0.10
C PHE A 136 -29.42 -21.33 1.07
N ILE A 137 -29.33 -20.63 2.22
CA ILE A 137 -28.31 -20.92 3.23
C ILE A 137 -28.46 -22.33 3.82
N SER A 138 -29.71 -22.80 4.02
CA SER A 138 -29.98 -24.15 4.50
C SER A 138 -29.54 -25.22 3.47
N GLU A 139 -29.81 -24.98 2.19
CA GLU A 139 -29.39 -25.84 1.10
C GLU A 139 -27.86 -25.85 0.96
N LEU A 140 -27.23 -24.69 1.05
CA LEU A 140 -25.78 -24.52 1.01
C LEU A 140 -25.07 -25.33 2.10
N LYS A 141 -25.62 -25.33 3.32
CA LYS A 141 -25.10 -26.10 4.45
C LYS A 141 -25.05 -27.60 4.17
N THR A 142 -26.00 -28.11 3.41
CA THR A 142 -26.15 -29.55 3.13
C THR A 142 -25.41 -29.96 1.88
N MET A 143 -25.44 -29.13 0.82
CA MET A 143 -24.91 -29.44 -0.51
C MET A 143 -23.45 -29.05 -0.70
N ASN A 144 -23.00 -27.98 -0.05
CA ASN A 144 -21.64 -27.47 -0.16
C ASN A 144 -21.09 -26.92 1.16
N PRO A 145 -20.62 -27.80 2.08
CA PRO A 145 -20.13 -27.40 3.39
C PRO A 145 -18.95 -26.39 3.34
N THR A 146 -18.16 -26.43 2.27
CA THR A 146 -17.02 -25.51 2.10
C THR A 146 -17.50 -24.07 1.87
N VAL A 147 -18.45 -23.88 0.96
CA VAL A 147 -19.04 -22.56 0.68
C VAL A 147 -19.89 -22.09 1.87
N TYR A 148 -20.56 -23.03 2.57
CA TYR A 148 -21.26 -22.69 3.80
C TYR A 148 -20.30 -22.15 4.89
N LYS A 149 -19.11 -22.71 5.01
CA LYS A 149 -18.09 -22.21 5.94
C LYS A 149 -17.60 -20.80 5.56
N GLN A 150 -17.48 -20.50 4.27
CA GLN A 150 -17.18 -19.15 3.78
C GLN A 150 -18.31 -18.17 4.14
N TRP A 151 -19.57 -18.59 3.89
CA TRP A 151 -20.74 -17.80 4.30
C TRP A 151 -20.74 -17.49 5.80
N GLN A 152 -20.41 -18.45 6.66
CA GLN A 152 -20.35 -18.19 8.11
C GLN A 152 -19.31 -17.13 8.47
N GLN A 153 -18.20 -17.03 7.73
CA GLN A 153 -17.21 -15.96 7.91
C GLN A 153 -17.77 -14.59 7.45
N GLU A 154 -18.48 -14.56 6.35
CA GLU A 154 -19.15 -13.36 5.86
C GLU A 154 -20.24 -12.91 6.82
N GLU A 155 -21.11 -13.82 7.27
CA GLU A 155 -22.15 -13.53 8.25
C GLU A 155 -21.57 -12.92 9.53
N LYS A 156 -20.46 -13.49 10.03
CA LYS A 156 -19.74 -12.92 11.18
C LYS A 156 -19.27 -11.51 10.88
N SER A 157 -18.74 -11.24 9.71
CA SER A 157 -18.32 -9.89 9.29
C SER A 157 -19.49 -8.90 9.28
N TYR A 158 -20.66 -9.31 8.80
CA TYR A 158 -21.87 -8.49 8.86
C TYR A 158 -22.30 -8.19 10.29
N ILE A 159 -22.25 -9.19 11.17
CA ILE A 159 -22.56 -9.03 12.60
C ILE A 159 -21.57 -8.06 13.26
N ASP A 160 -20.28 -8.22 13.02
CA ASP A 160 -19.23 -7.36 13.57
C ASP A 160 -19.38 -5.91 13.09
N ASN A 161 -19.71 -5.71 11.82
CA ASN A 161 -20.02 -4.40 11.27
C ASN A 161 -21.30 -3.80 11.89
N ALA A 162 -22.35 -4.61 12.08
CA ALA A 162 -23.58 -4.19 12.74
C ALA A 162 -23.30 -3.72 14.17
N LYS A 163 -22.54 -4.48 14.94
CA LYS A 163 -22.14 -4.12 16.30
C LYS A 163 -21.39 -2.79 16.32
N ARG A 164 -20.41 -2.63 15.40
CA ARG A 164 -19.64 -1.40 15.28
C ARG A 164 -20.53 -0.19 14.99
N GLU A 165 -21.44 -0.30 14.02
CA GLU A 165 -22.38 0.77 13.66
C GLU A 165 -23.35 1.12 14.81
N VAL A 166 -23.89 0.12 15.49
CA VAL A 166 -24.76 0.32 16.64
C VAL A 166 -24.00 1.01 17.78
N TYR A 167 -22.81 0.54 18.12
CA TYR A 167 -21.99 1.13 19.18
C TYR A 167 -21.63 2.57 18.86
N LEU A 168 -21.14 2.84 17.65
CA LEU A 168 -20.84 4.19 17.19
C LEU A 168 -22.10 5.08 17.17
N GLY A 169 -23.24 4.52 16.77
CA GLY A 169 -24.54 5.19 16.81
C GLY A 169 -24.95 5.62 18.22
N LEU A 170 -24.76 4.76 19.21
CA LEU A 170 -25.03 5.06 20.62
C LEU A 170 -24.11 6.19 21.14
N ILE A 171 -22.82 6.13 20.84
CA ILE A 171 -21.88 7.20 21.19
C ILE A 171 -22.28 8.52 20.53
N ARG A 172 -22.60 8.50 19.23
CA ARG A 172 -23.06 9.69 18.48
C ARG A 172 -24.35 10.28 19.06
N ALA A 173 -25.29 9.42 19.47
CA ALA A 173 -26.53 9.85 20.09
C ALA A 173 -26.30 10.49 21.48
N GLY A 174 -25.29 10.02 22.22
CA GLY A 174 -24.87 10.60 23.50
C GLY A 174 -24.11 11.92 23.38
N LEU A 175 -23.58 12.25 22.21
CA LEU A 175 -22.84 13.50 21.98
C LEU A 175 -23.77 14.66 21.70
N GLY A 176 -24.36 15.19 22.78
CA GLY A 176 -25.19 16.39 22.70
C GLY A 176 -24.37 17.68 22.50
N VAL A 177 -24.92 18.62 21.76
CA VAL A 177 -24.48 20.01 21.70
C VAL A 177 -25.71 20.88 21.95
N THR A 178 -25.62 21.71 22.99
CA THR A 178 -26.72 22.57 23.38
C THR A 178 -26.67 23.91 22.66
N PHE A 179 -27.76 24.68 22.67
CA PHE A 179 -27.74 26.06 22.19
C PHE A 179 -26.73 26.93 22.94
N LYS A 180 -26.54 26.65 24.25
CA LYS A 180 -25.52 27.36 25.05
C LYS A 180 -24.08 27.04 24.61
N ASP A 181 -23.81 25.83 24.11
CA ASP A 181 -22.52 25.50 23.50
C ASP A 181 -22.34 26.26 22.18
N GLY A 182 -23.42 26.40 21.39
CA GLY A 182 -23.41 27.22 20.18
C GLY A 182 -23.14 28.69 20.46
N GLU A 183 -23.76 29.24 21.52
CA GLU A 183 -23.50 30.60 21.99
C GLU A 183 -22.03 30.78 22.40
N LYS A 184 -21.47 29.85 23.18
CA LYS A 184 -20.05 29.88 23.55
C LYS A 184 -19.13 29.83 22.34
N GLU A 185 -19.44 28.99 21.35
CA GLU A 185 -18.65 28.89 20.12
C GLU A 185 -18.74 30.16 19.29
N TYR A 186 -19.91 30.82 19.23
CA TYR A 186 -20.07 32.14 18.62
C TYR A 186 -19.15 33.18 19.30
N HIS A 187 -19.24 33.28 20.64
CA HIS A 187 -18.40 34.23 21.39
C HIS A 187 -16.91 33.95 21.25
N LYS A 188 -16.50 32.67 21.22
CA LYS A 188 -15.12 32.25 20.96
C LYS A 188 -14.60 32.74 19.61
N GLN A 189 -15.47 32.82 18.61
CA GLN A 189 -15.12 33.24 17.25
C GLN A 189 -15.31 34.72 16.98
N SER A 190 -16.09 35.44 17.82
CA SER A 190 -16.52 36.82 17.54
C SER A 190 -16.11 37.81 18.58
N ASP A 191 -15.96 37.39 19.85
CA ASP A 191 -15.50 38.31 20.90
C ASP A 191 -14.05 38.68 20.67
N GLN A 192 -13.72 39.92 20.99
CA GLN A 192 -12.38 40.46 20.85
C GLN A 192 -11.89 41.07 22.18
N VAL A 193 -10.59 41.01 22.36
CA VAL A 193 -9.95 41.60 23.52
C VAL A 193 -8.71 42.42 23.09
N ASN A 194 -8.55 43.60 23.67
CA ASN A 194 -7.37 44.43 23.51
C ASN A 194 -6.50 44.32 24.75
N ILE A 195 -5.21 44.13 24.56
CA ILE A 195 -4.26 43.99 25.67
C ILE A 195 -3.05 44.87 25.46
N LYS A 196 -2.45 45.28 26.57
CA LYS A 196 -1.03 45.68 26.66
C LYS A 196 -0.28 44.48 27.24
N TYR A 197 0.96 44.30 26.83
CA TYR A 197 1.76 43.22 27.36
C TYR A 197 3.26 43.51 27.33
N VAL A 198 3.97 42.79 28.22
CA VAL A 198 5.43 42.67 28.19
C VAL A 198 5.76 41.21 27.95
N THR A 199 6.66 40.93 27.02
CA THR A 199 7.15 39.59 26.74
C THR A 199 8.64 39.49 26.92
N VAL A 200 9.09 38.39 27.51
CA VAL A 200 10.50 38.02 27.56
C VAL A 200 10.65 36.71 26.78
N PRO A 201 11.27 36.73 25.59
CA PRO A 201 11.41 35.56 24.75
C PRO A 201 12.33 34.51 25.39
N TYR A 202 12.10 33.25 25.15
CA TYR A 202 12.96 32.17 25.65
C TYR A 202 14.39 32.25 25.14
N SER A 203 14.61 32.86 23.97
CA SER A 203 15.94 33.10 23.40
C SER A 203 16.80 34.08 24.22
N SER A 204 16.19 34.85 25.17
CA SER A 204 16.94 35.69 26.09
C SER A 204 17.83 34.92 27.06
N ILE A 205 17.59 33.63 27.24
CA ILE A 205 18.42 32.70 28.02
C ILE A 205 18.96 31.64 27.07
N SER A 206 20.30 31.53 26.95
CA SER A 206 20.91 30.50 26.13
C SER A 206 20.57 29.09 26.70
N ASP A 207 20.24 28.11 25.79
CA ASP A 207 19.98 26.74 26.20
C ASP A 207 21.19 26.11 26.93
N SER A 208 22.40 26.50 26.56
CA SER A 208 23.64 26.00 27.17
C SER A 208 23.77 26.34 28.66
N LEU A 209 23.06 27.38 29.15
CA LEU A 209 23.03 27.78 30.56
C LEU A 209 22.01 26.97 31.39
N VAL A 210 21.12 26.24 30.73
CA VAL A 210 20.05 25.49 31.39
C VAL A 210 20.36 23.99 31.29
N LYS A 211 20.93 23.44 32.35
CA LYS A 211 21.27 22.01 32.39
C LYS A 211 20.05 21.17 32.77
N VAL A 212 19.86 20.05 32.08
CA VAL A 212 18.86 19.03 32.37
C VAL A 212 19.55 17.71 32.69
N SER A 213 19.26 17.16 33.86
CA SER A 213 19.81 15.88 34.33
C SER A 213 18.99 14.69 33.83
N ASP A 214 19.59 13.50 33.83
CA ASP A 214 18.89 12.25 33.51
C ASP A 214 17.74 11.97 34.48
N SER A 215 17.91 12.32 35.76
CA SER A 215 16.84 12.19 36.77
C SER A 215 15.61 13.02 36.45
N GLU A 216 15.79 14.25 35.96
CA GLU A 216 14.67 15.12 35.57
C GLU A 216 13.93 14.56 34.32
N ILE A 217 14.68 14.02 33.38
CA ILE A 217 14.09 13.34 32.22
C ILE A 217 13.32 12.09 32.67
N GLU A 218 13.89 11.30 33.58
CA GLU A 218 13.23 10.11 34.15
C GLU A 218 11.92 10.44 34.87
N ASP A 219 11.92 11.52 35.66
CA ASP A 219 10.73 12.00 36.36
C ASP A 219 9.67 12.50 35.37
N TYR A 220 10.08 13.17 34.30
CA TYR A 220 9.16 13.58 33.22
C TYR A 220 8.55 12.37 32.53
N ILE A 221 9.34 11.34 32.20
CA ILE A 221 8.87 10.06 31.61
C ILE A 221 7.85 9.41 32.55
N LYS A 222 8.16 9.29 33.84
CA LYS A 222 7.27 8.68 34.86
C LYS A 222 5.95 9.44 34.99
N LYS A 223 5.98 10.77 34.89
CA LYS A 223 4.78 11.62 34.94
C LYS A 223 3.91 11.48 33.69
N ASN A 224 4.54 11.21 32.56
CA ASN A 224 3.88 11.12 31.25
C ASN A 224 3.94 9.71 30.65
N LYS A 225 3.79 8.65 31.47
CA LYS A 225 3.99 7.23 31.10
C LYS A 225 3.41 6.86 29.75
N LYS A 226 2.14 7.19 29.50
CA LYS A 226 1.45 6.85 28.25
C LYS A 226 2.13 7.36 26.98
N GLN A 227 2.88 8.47 27.06
CA GLN A 227 3.63 9.01 25.92
C GLN A 227 4.96 8.30 25.66
N PHE A 228 5.50 7.66 26.72
CA PHE A 228 6.83 7.07 26.71
C PHE A 228 6.83 5.54 26.87
N GLU A 229 5.64 4.94 26.87
CA GLU A 229 5.53 3.47 26.71
C GLU A 229 5.90 3.12 25.28
N GLN A 230 6.82 2.20 25.11
CA GLN A 230 7.32 1.73 23.83
C GLN A 230 7.21 0.22 23.72
N LYS A 231 7.02 -0.26 22.51
CA LYS A 231 7.10 -1.68 22.18
C LYS A 231 8.55 -2.10 22.03
N GLN A 232 8.77 -3.42 22.03
CA GLN A 232 10.06 -3.97 21.69
C GLN A 232 10.45 -3.61 20.27
N MET A 233 11.66 -3.04 20.07
CA MET A 233 12.18 -2.64 18.76
C MET A 233 13.65 -3.00 18.62
N ARG A 234 14.15 -3.05 17.39
CA ARG A 234 15.56 -3.30 17.07
C ARG A 234 16.08 -2.25 16.11
N ASN A 235 17.35 -1.85 16.30
CA ASN A 235 18.09 -1.06 15.33
C ASN A 235 19.17 -1.94 14.75
N ILE A 236 19.31 -1.91 13.45
CA ILE A 236 20.35 -2.60 12.70
C ILE A 236 21.09 -1.62 11.80
N GLN A 237 22.29 -2.00 11.42
CA GLN A 237 22.97 -1.43 10.26
C GLN A 237 23.36 -2.56 9.32
N PHE A 238 23.41 -2.29 8.04
CA PHE A 238 23.73 -3.32 7.07
C PHE A 238 24.45 -2.79 5.84
N VAL A 239 25.11 -3.69 5.14
CA VAL A 239 25.70 -3.50 3.81
C VAL A 239 24.93 -4.39 2.85
N LEU A 240 24.59 -3.86 1.68
CA LEU A 240 23.98 -4.58 0.56
C LEU A 240 24.98 -4.71 -0.56
N ALA A 241 25.29 -5.96 -0.96
CA ALA A 241 26.07 -6.29 -2.12
C ALA A 241 25.16 -6.93 -3.18
N SER A 242 24.75 -6.16 -4.16
CA SER A 242 23.84 -6.61 -5.22
C SER A 242 24.60 -7.26 -6.36
N ASN A 243 24.08 -8.37 -6.89
CA ASN A 243 24.57 -9.03 -8.09
C ASN A 243 24.05 -8.25 -9.31
N VAL A 244 24.76 -7.21 -9.71
CA VAL A 244 24.43 -6.40 -10.89
C VAL A 244 25.45 -6.71 -12.00
N ALA A 245 24.97 -6.80 -13.24
CA ALA A 245 25.85 -7.01 -14.38
C ALA A 245 26.95 -5.93 -14.44
N SER A 246 28.19 -6.36 -14.55
CA SER A 246 29.36 -5.47 -14.68
C SER A 246 29.43 -4.84 -16.06
N ALA A 247 30.26 -3.82 -16.22
CA ALA A 247 30.54 -3.25 -17.53
C ALA A 247 31.13 -4.30 -18.50
N ALA A 248 31.91 -5.27 -18.00
CA ALA A 248 32.41 -6.38 -18.77
C ALA A 248 31.32 -7.33 -19.26
N ASP A 249 30.32 -7.62 -18.41
CA ASP A 249 29.16 -8.42 -18.78
C ASP A 249 28.35 -7.74 -19.89
N ILE A 250 28.10 -6.42 -19.73
CA ILE A 250 27.40 -5.61 -20.73
C ILE A 250 28.18 -5.65 -22.10
N SER A 251 29.47 -5.42 -22.08
CA SER A 251 30.27 -5.50 -23.29
C SER A 251 30.24 -6.88 -23.93
N ALA A 252 30.28 -7.94 -23.12
CA ALA A 252 30.18 -9.32 -23.61
C ALA A 252 28.83 -9.61 -24.26
N ILE A 253 27.72 -9.08 -23.69
CA ILE A 253 26.36 -9.16 -24.28
C ILE A 253 26.34 -8.46 -25.64
N GLU A 254 26.85 -7.24 -25.75
CA GLU A 254 26.90 -6.48 -27.01
C GLU A 254 27.73 -7.19 -28.06
N GLU A 255 28.91 -7.69 -27.70
CA GLU A 255 29.79 -8.43 -28.61
C GLU A 255 29.15 -9.75 -29.08
N SER A 256 28.49 -10.46 -28.17
CA SER A 256 27.75 -11.69 -28.49
C SER A 256 26.62 -11.45 -29.50
N LEU A 257 25.89 -10.34 -29.37
CA LEU A 257 24.84 -9.96 -30.31
C LEU A 257 25.43 -9.56 -31.69
N LYS A 258 26.51 -8.78 -31.73
CA LYS A 258 27.20 -8.41 -32.96
C LYS A 258 27.77 -9.64 -33.69
N ALA A 259 28.30 -10.61 -32.94
CA ALA A 259 28.84 -11.85 -33.46
C ALA A 259 27.82 -12.71 -34.21
N LEU A 260 26.51 -12.57 -33.89
CA LEU A 260 25.45 -13.28 -34.59
C LEU A 260 25.32 -12.91 -36.07
N ASN A 261 25.90 -11.78 -36.48
CA ASN A 261 25.93 -11.39 -37.89
C ASN A 261 27.07 -12.05 -38.70
N ALA A 262 28.01 -12.71 -38.06
CA ALA A 262 29.08 -13.45 -38.74
C ALA A 262 28.54 -14.79 -39.29
N PRO A 263 29.04 -15.26 -40.46
CA PRO A 263 28.75 -16.61 -40.92
C PRO A 263 29.20 -17.65 -39.90
N ARG A 264 28.44 -18.70 -39.75
CA ARG A 264 28.72 -19.80 -38.81
C ARG A 264 28.89 -21.12 -39.53
N VAL A 265 29.88 -21.89 -39.10
CA VAL A 265 30.08 -23.23 -39.60
C VAL A 265 29.33 -24.23 -38.73
N VAL A 266 28.45 -25.04 -39.33
CA VAL A 266 27.67 -26.06 -38.67
C VAL A 266 27.91 -27.41 -39.35
N TYR A 267 28.18 -28.44 -38.53
CA TYR A 267 28.33 -29.79 -39.05
C TYR A 267 26.96 -30.37 -39.48
N ASN A 268 26.85 -30.74 -40.75
CA ASN A 268 25.67 -31.38 -41.29
C ASN A 268 25.82 -32.88 -41.23
N ALA A 269 25.10 -33.55 -40.34
CA ALA A 269 25.19 -34.99 -40.15
C ALA A 269 24.68 -35.80 -41.38
N THR A 270 23.84 -35.21 -42.22
CA THR A 270 23.31 -35.85 -43.41
C THR A 270 24.33 -35.88 -44.53
N THR A 271 25.06 -34.79 -44.76
CA THR A 271 26.10 -34.68 -45.79
C THR A 271 27.47 -35.04 -45.26
N GLN A 272 27.62 -35.28 -43.95
CA GLN A 272 28.92 -35.51 -43.25
C GLN A 272 29.96 -34.43 -43.54
N SER A 273 29.54 -33.20 -43.79
CA SER A 273 30.38 -32.03 -44.10
C SER A 273 30.00 -30.81 -43.24
N ASN A 274 30.90 -29.85 -43.25
CA ASN A 274 30.62 -28.56 -42.63
C ASN A 274 29.93 -27.62 -43.62
N ASP A 275 28.74 -27.21 -43.29
CA ASP A 275 27.99 -26.17 -44.02
C ASP A 275 28.28 -24.79 -43.40
N THR A 276 28.44 -23.79 -44.25
CA THR A 276 28.55 -22.40 -43.78
C THR A 276 27.21 -21.73 -43.88
N LEU A 277 26.58 -21.50 -42.73
CA LEU A 277 25.29 -20.79 -42.62
C LEU A 277 25.54 -19.28 -42.55
N PRO A 278 24.70 -18.47 -43.21
CA PRO A 278 24.85 -17.02 -43.17
C PRO A 278 24.55 -16.47 -41.76
N GLY A 279 25.11 -15.30 -41.47
CA GLY A 279 24.81 -14.55 -40.27
C GLY A 279 23.38 -13.91 -40.30
N PHE A 280 22.98 -13.36 -39.21
CA PHE A 280 21.60 -12.86 -38.96
C PHE A 280 21.07 -11.90 -40.04
N ALA A 281 21.93 -10.98 -40.57
CA ALA A 281 21.52 -10.07 -41.63
C ALA A 281 21.24 -10.77 -42.96
N ALA A 282 21.99 -11.83 -43.27
CA ALA A 282 21.96 -12.51 -44.56
C ALA A 282 21.06 -13.77 -44.57
N LEU A 283 20.43 -14.14 -43.44
CA LEU A 283 19.53 -15.29 -43.36
C LEU A 283 18.32 -15.12 -44.29
N PRO A 284 17.88 -16.18 -44.99
CA PRO A 284 16.58 -16.20 -45.65
C PRO A 284 15.45 -15.84 -44.68
N LYS A 285 14.46 -15.04 -45.13
CA LYS A 285 13.33 -14.60 -44.25
C LYS A 285 12.62 -15.77 -43.60
N SER A 286 12.50 -16.91 -44.28
CA SER A 286 11.85 -18.13 -43.77
C SER A 286 12.58 -18.78 -42.59
N GLU A 287 13.89 -18.57 -42.44
CA GLU A 287 14.71 -19.16 -41.40
C GLU A 287 14.90 -18.24 -40.19
N VAL A 288 14.52 -16.95 -40.33
CA VAL A 288 14.71 -15.96 -39.28
C VAL A 288 13.91 -16.29 -37.99
N PRO A 289 12.64 -16.75 -38.03
CA PRO A 289 11.91 -17.12 -36.85
C PRO A 289 12.61 -18.19 -36.02
N ASP A 290 13.06 -19.25 -36.66
CA ASP A 290 13.77 -20.36 -35.99
C ASP A 290 15.12 -19.89 -35.39
N PHE A 291 15.83 -19.03 -36.11
CA PHE A 291 17.07 -18.46 -35.60
C PHE A 291 16.85 -17.57 -34.38
N VAL A 292 15.81 -16.72 -34.39
CA VAL A 292 15.48 -15.89 -33.23
C VAL A 292 15.08 -16.78 -32.06
N ASN A 293 14.21 -17.79 -32.28
CA ASN A 293 13.79 -18.71 -31.22
C ASN A 293 14.96 -19.49 -30.60
N GLU A 294 16.00 -19.78 -31.38
CA GLU A 294 17.20 -20.47 -30.88
C GLU A 294 18.17 -19.52 -30.14
N LYS A 295 18.30 -18.25 -30.58
CA LYS A 295 19.32 -17.33 -30.15
C LYS A 295 18.86 -16.20 -29.26
N SER A 296 17.57 -16.08 -28.97
CA SER A 296 16.98 -15.00 -28.19
C SER A 296 16.40 -15.54 -26.89
N ASP A 297 16.45 -14.73 -25.82
CA ASP A 297 15.82 -15.03 -24.54
C ASP A 297 14.28 -14.83 -24.61
N VAL A 298 13.80 -14.20 -25.70
CA VAL A 298 12.36 -13.99 -25.96
C VAL A 298 12.03 -14.58 -27.35
N PRO A 299 10.96 -15.37 -27.48
CA PRO A 299 10.57 -15.95 -28.76
C PRO A 299 10.28 -14.91 -29.83
N PHE A 300 10.38 -15.31 -31.10
CA PHE A 300 10.04 -14.47 -32.25
C PHE A 300 8.57 -14.09 -32.21
N ASP A 301 8.31 -12.77 -32.33
CA ASP A 301 6.97 -12.24 -32.50
C ASP A 301 6.70 -11.93 -33.98
N SER A 302 5.66 -12.54 -34.53
CA SER A 302 5.25 -12.38 -35.92
C SER A 302 4.36 -11.15 -36.17
N LEU A 303 4.01 -10.40 -35.13
CA LEU A 303 3.09 -9.26 -35.25
C LEU A 303 3.74 -8.07 -35.95
N TYR A 304 2.90 -7.32 -36.66
CA TYR A 304 3.26 -6.00 -37.13
C TYR A 304 2.95 -4.99 -36.03
N VAL A 305 3.91 -4.16 -35.68
CA VAL A 305 3.78 -3.11 -34.68
C VAL A 305 3.86 -1.74 -35.32
N ASN A 306 3.02 -0.81 -34.92
CA ASN A 306 3.08 0.58 -35.37
C ASN A 306 4.19 1.33 -34.62
N HIS A 307 4.49 2.55 -35.07
CA HIS A 307 5.52 3.41 -34.48
C HIS A 307 5.34 3.61 -32.97
N ASP A 308 4.09 3.82 -32.50
CA ASP A 308 3.78 4.17 -31.12
C ASP A 308 3.99 3.01 -30.12
N ARG A 309 4.16 1.78 -30.63
CA ARG A 309 4.42 0.58 -29.84
C ARG A 309 5.89 0.17 -29.80
N LEU A 310 6.73 0.86 -30.55
CA LEU A 310 8.19 0.63 -30.49
C LEU A 310 8.78 1.33 -29.26
N PRO A 311 9.94 0.89 -28.75
CA PRO A 311 10.62 1.58 -27.68
C PRO A 311 10.87 3.05 -28.05
N ALA A 312 10.36 3.98 -27.25
CA ALA A 312 10.27 5.40 -27.59
C ALA A 312 11.62 6.01 -28.04
N GLU A 313 12.71 5.64 -27.40
CA GLU A 313 14.07 6.13 -27.71
C GLU A 313 14.55 5.68 -29.09
N TYR A 314 14.08 4.52 -29.55
CA TYR A 314 14.55 3.89 -30.81
C TYR A 314 13.45 3.79 -31.86
N ALA A 315 12.27 4.31 -31.60
CA ALA A 315 11.08 4.14 -32.45
C ALA A 315 11.32 4.63 -33.88
N ASP A 316 11.85 5.83 -34.06
CA ASP A 316 12.15 6.41 -35.37
C ASP A 316 13.18 5.58 -36.16
N ALA A 317 14.24 5.14 -35.48
CA ALA A 317 15.30 4.36 -36.10
C ALA A 317 14.79 2.97 -36.53
N LEU A 318 14.00 2.32 -35.69
CA LEU A 318 13.46 1.00 -36.00
C LEU A 318 12.35 1.06 -37.05
N TYR A 319 11.48 2.07 -36.98
CA TYR A 319 10.38 2.23 -37.91
C TYR A 319 10.83 2.56 -39.35
N ASN A 320 11.86 3.42 -39.46
CA ASN A 320 12.43 3.83 -40.76
C ASN A 320 13.49 2.86 -41.28
N LEU A 321 13.90 1.84 -40.53
CA LEU A 321 14.88 0.86 -40.93
C LEU A 321 14.51 0.23 -42.29
N PRO A 322 15.42 0.15 -43.28
CA PRO A 322 15.18 -0.54 -44.55
C PRO A 322 14.97 -2.04 -44.35
N VAL A 323 14.12 -2.65 -45.18
CA VAL A 323 13.87 -4.11 -45.13
C VAL A 323 15.17 -4.87 -45.39
N GLY A 324 15.48 -5.79 -44.47
CA GLY A 324 16.70 -6.61 -44.47
C GLY A 324 17.81 -6.04 -43.60
N GLU A 325 17.80 -4.74 -43.30
CA GLU A 325 18.83 -4.09 -42.48
C GLU A 325 18.68 -4.39 -40.97
N LEU A 326 19.81 -4.25 -40.26
CA LEU A 326 19.94 -4.45 -38.83
C LEU A 326 20.05 -3.12 -38.08
N TYR A 327 19.47 -3.05 -36.88
CA TYR A 327 19.67 -1.97 -35.93
C TYR A 327 20.10 -2.49 -34.56
N GLY A 328 21.12 -1.87 -33.98
CA GLY A 328 21.64 -2.22 -32.67
C GLY A 328 23.02 -2.81 -32.67
N PRO A 329 23.46 -3.49 -31.59
CA PRO A 329 22.73 -3.69 -30.36
C PRO A 329 22.34 -2.40 -29.63
N TYR A 330 21.15 -2.35 -29.05
CA TYR A 330 20.65 -1.21 -28.27
C TYR A 330 20.06 -1.68 -26.96
N LYS A 331 20.16 -0.85 -25.93
CA LYS A 331 19.64 -1.14 -24.59
C LYS A 331 18.19 -0.68 -24.47
N ASP A 332 17.30 -1.56 -24.04
CA ASP A 332 15.91 -1.25 -23.74
C ASP A 332 15.51 -1.88 -22.41
N GLY A 333 15.38 -1.03 -21.38
CA GLY A 333 15.16 -1.46 -20.01
C GLY A 333 16.30 -2.33 -19.46
N ASP A 334 15.97 -3.55 -19.07
CA ASP A 334 16.87 -4.59 -18.52
C ASP A 334 17.37 -5.56 -19.59
N THR A 335 17.24 -5.22 -20.87
CA THR A 335 17.64 -6.06 -22.01
C THR A 335 18.51 -5.29 -23.00
N TYR A 336 19.36 -6.04 -23.72
CA TYR A 336 19.95 -5.62 -24.97
C TYR A 336 19.22 -6.28 -26.14
N LYS A 337 18.99 -5.50 -27.19
CA LYS A 337 18.23 -5.92 -28.38
C LYS A 337 19.02 -5.71 -29.65
N TYR A 338 18.84 -6.62 -30.61
CA TYR A 338 19.39 -6.54 -31.96
C TYR A 338 18.30 -6.88 -32.96
N SER A 339 17.84 -5.89 -33.71
CA SER A 339 16.64 -5.99 -34.52
C SER A 339 16.94 -5.98 -36.01
N ARG A 340 16.25 -6.85 -36.79
CA ARG A 340 16.24 -6.88 -38.23
C ARG A 340 14.87 -6.54 -38.76
N MET A 341 14.76 -5.63 -39.73
CA MET A 341 13.54 -5.35 -40.42
C MET A 341 13.19 -6.48 -41.39
N LEU A 342 12.08 -7.15 -41.17
CA LEU A 342 11.60 -8.22 -42.04
C LEU A 342 10.65 -7.74 -43.12
N SER A 343 9.73 -6.84 -42.78
CA SER A 343 8.74 -6.29 -43.73
C SER A 343 8.00 -5.11 -43.12
N LYS A 344 7.43 -4.31 -44.02
CA LYS A 344 6.51 -3.23 -43.70
C LYS A 344 5.14 -3.52 -44.30
N LYS A 345 4.06 -3.16 -43.60
CA LYS A 345 2.68 -3.38 -44.04
C LYS A 345 1.91 -2.08 -43.87
N PRO A 346 1.46 -1.42 -44.96
CA PRO A 346 0.82 -0.12 -44.92
C PRO A 346 -0.48 -0.05 -44.11
N ASN A 347 -1.20 -1.16 -44.01
CA ASN A 347 -2.45 -1.31 -43.27
C ASN A 347 -2.36 -2.39 -42.21
N ALA A 348 -1.34 -2.31 -41.33
CA ALA A 348 -1.16 -3.24 -40.22
C ALA A 348 -2.25 -3.05 -39.15
N GLU A 349 -2.66 -1.81 -38.91
CA GLU A 349 -3.83 -1.44 -38.11
C GLU A 349 -4.79 -0.59 -38.94
N VAL A 350 -6.06 -0.83 -38.76
CA VAL A 350 -7.13 -0.10 -39.43
C VAL A 350 -8.07 0.48 -38.39
N ARG A 351 -8.49 1.75 -38.57
CA ARG A 351 -9.58 2.35 -37.82
C ARG A 351 -10.78 2.43 -38.73
N ALA A 352 -11.90 1.93 -38.25
CA ALA A 352 -13.14 1.95 -39.00
C ALA A 352 -14.30 2.37 -38.10
N SER A 353 -15.32 2.96 -38.73
CA SER A 353 -16.62 3.14 -38.07
C SER A 353 -17.64 2.26 -38.76
N HIS A 354 -18.63 1.75 -38.00
CA HIS A 354 -19.70 0.96 -38.59
C HIS A 354 -21.08 1.34 -38.06
N ILE A 355 -22.10 1.00 -38.87
CA ILE A 355 -23.50 1.01 -38.49
C ILE A 355 -24.00 -0.42 -38.64
N LEU A 356 -24.40 -1.04 -37.56
CA LEU A 356 -24.96 -2.40 -37.58
C LEU A 356 -26.48 -2.32 -37.76
N ILE A 357 -27.01 -3.03 -38.75
CA ILE A 357 -28.43 -3.29 -38.88
C ILE A 357 -28.67 -4.80 -38.71
N ALA A 358 -29.08 -5.16 -37.48
CA ALA A 358 -29.35 -6.52 -37.10
C ALA A 358 -30.71 -7.01 -37.59
N TYR A 359 -30.91 -8.33 -37.67
CA TYR A 359 -32.22 -8.96 -37.94
C TYR A 359 -32.57 -9.93 -36.82
N LYS A 360 -33.82 -10.33 -36.74
CA LYS A 360 -34.33 -11.23 -35.70
C LYS A 360 -33.45 -12.50 -35.55
N GLY A 361 -32.88 -12.69 -34.38
CA GLY A 361 -32.01 -13.85 -34.05
C GLY A 361 -30.55 -13.68 -34.46
N SER A 362 -30.10 -12.55 -35.04
CA SER A 362 -28.70 -12.28 -35.34
C SER A 362 -27.93 -11.69 -34.13
N VAL A 363 -28.65 -11.09 -33.20
CA VAL A 363 -28.13 -10.53 -31.94
C VAL A 363 -29.02 -10.97 -30.78
N SER A 364 -28.53 -10.92 -29.55
CA SER A 364 -29.24 -11.29 -28.31
C SER A 364 -30.25 -10.21 -27.87
N ASP A 365 -30.65 -9.28 -28.71
CA ASP A 365 -31.60 -8.21 -28.39
C ASP A 365 -32.98 -8.56 -28.95
N ASP A 366 -33.91 -8.96 -28.09
CA ASP A 366 -35.27 -9.32 -28.41
C ASP A 366 -36.11 -8.17 -28.98
N THR A 367 -35.62 -6.94 -28.89
CA THR A 367 -36.28 -5.76 -29.50
C THR A 367 -36.09 -5.70 -31.04
N VAL A 368 -35.13 -6.46 -31.56
CA VAL A 368 -34.90 -6.57 -33.02
C VAL A 368 -35.88 -7.57 -33.63
N THR A 369 -36.95 -7.03 -34.25
CA THR A 369 -38.06 -7.83 -34.83
C THR A 369 -38.02 -7.96 -36.37
N ARG A 370 -37.21 -7.14 -37.04
CA ARG A 370 -37.15 -7.06 -38.52
C ARG A 370 -36.59 -8.35 -39.13
N SER A 371 -37.10 -8.71 -40.32
CA SER A 371 -36.57 -9.86 -41.10
C SER A 371 -35.17 -9.53 -41.67
N LYS A 372 -34.50 -10.54 -42.21
CA LYS A 372 -33.18 -10.37 -42.85
C LYS A 372 -33.28 -9.46 -44.08
N GLU A 373 -34.37 -9.59 -44.90
CA GLU A 373 -34.63 -8.80 -46.08
C GLU A 373 -34.89 -7.33 -45.71
N GLU A 374 -35.68 -7.08 -44.66
CA GLU A 374 -35.95 -5.72 -44.17
C GLU A 374 -34.66 -5.07 -43.60
N ALA A 375 -33.83 -5.84 -42.89
CA ALA A 375 -32.54 -5.35 -42.40
C ALA A 375 -31.59 -4.97 -43.54
N LYS A 376 -31.55 -5.81 -44.60
CA LYS A 376 -30.76 -5.52 -45.80
C LYS A 376 -31.24 -4.25 -46.53
N ALA A 377 -32.53 -4.11 -46.74
CA ALA A 377 -33.11 -2.93 -47.40
C ALA A 377 -32.82 -1.64 -46.60
N LYS A 378 -32.95 -1.69 -45.26
CA LYS A 378 -32.60 -0.58 -44.38
C LYS A 378 -31.10 -0.25 -44.43
N ALA A 379 -30.23 -1.27 -44.44
CA ALA A 379 -28.79 -1.05 -44.55
C ALA A 379 -28.39 -0.44 -45.90
N GLU A 380 -29.03 -0.85 -47.01
CA GLU A 380 -28.84 -0.27 -48.36
C GLU A 380 -29.33 1.16 -48.43
N GLU A 381 -30.44 1.51 -47.77
CA GLU A 381 -30.94 2.87 -47.66
C GLU A 381 -29.95 3.78 -46.94
N ILE A 382 -29.45 3.33 -45.76
CA ILE A 382 -28.47 4.10 -44.95
C ILE A 382 -27.15 4.23 -45.74
N LEU A 383 -26.72 3.18 -46.43
CA LEU A 383 -25.54 3.23 -47.29
C LEU A 383 -25.70 4.33 -48.38
N ALA A 384 -26.86 4.40 -48.98
CA ALA A 384 -27.16 5.43 -50.00
C ALA A 384 -27.10 6.85 -49.39
N GLN A 385 -27.66 7.03 -48.20
CA GLN A 385 -27.59 8.31 -47.46
C GLN A 385 -26.13 8.70 -47.14
N VAL A 386 -25.33 7.77 -46.68
CA VAL A 386 -23.89 8.01 -46.40
C VAL A 386 -23.13 8.36 -47.67
N LYS A 387 -23.38 7.65 -48.78
CA LYS A 387 -22.74 7.92 -50.09
C LYS A 387 -23.18 9.24 -50.70
N ALA A 388 -24.39 9.73 -50.36
CA ALA A 388 -24.88 11.04 -50.75
C ALA A 388 -24.31 12.20 -49.87
N GLY A 389 -23.39 11.91 -48.93
CA GLY A 389 -22.75 12.90 -48.08
C GLY A 389 -23.39 13.07 -46.71
N GLY A 390 -24.30 12.18 -46.31
CA GLY A 390 -24.88 12.17 -44.96
C GLY A 390 -23.82 11.97 -43.88
N ASP A 391 -24.04 12.59 -42.70
CA ASP A 391 -23.16 12.45 -41.56
C ASP A 391 -23.21 11.02 -41.02
N PHE A 392 -22.08 10.30 -41.16
CA PHE A 392 -21.97 8.91 -40.76
C PHE A 392 -22.18 8.74 -39.26
N ALA A 393 -21.63 9.64 -38.43
CA ALA A 393 -21.75 9.56 -37.00
C ALA A 393 -23.18 9.76 -36.50
N ALA A 394 -23.89 10.75 -37.08
CA ALA A 394 -25.31 10.97 -36.78
C ALA A 394 -26.18 9.78 -37.21
N LEU A 395 -25.91 9.21 -38.40
CA LEU A 395 -26.63 8.02 -38.88
C LEU A 395 -26.33 6.77 -38.01
N ALA A 396 -25.11 6.62 -37.50
CA ALA A 396 -24.75 5.55 -36.59
C ALA A 396 -25.51 5.68 -35.25
N GLN A 397 -25.54 6.87 -34.68
CA GLN A 397 -26.25 7.14 -33.42
C GLN A 397 -27.77 6.87 -33.58
N ALA A 398 -28.34 7.24 -34.70
CA ALA A 398 -29.79 7.11 -34.95
C ALA A 398 -30.21 5.67 -35.29
N ASN A 399 -29.37 4.89 -35.99
CA ASN A 399 -29.80 3.65 -36.63
C ASN A 399 -29.05 2.41 -36.22
N SER A 400 -27.85 2.51 -35.58
CA SER A 400 -27.07 1.31 -35.30
C SER A 400 -27.66 0.49 -34.14
N ASP A 401 -27.76 -0.80 -34.37
CA ASP A 401 -28.13 -1.79 -33.35
C ASP A 401 -26.95 -2.17 -32.46
N ASP A 402 -25.72 -1.79 -32.81
CA ASP A 402 -24.57 -1.91 -31.87
C ASP A 402 -24.53 -0.70 -30.93
N LYS A 403 -25.20 -0.85 -29.77
CA LYS A 403 -25.33 0.22 -28.78
C LYS A 403 -24.02 0.55 -28.07
N SER A 404 -22.99 -0.31 -28.18
CA SER A 404 -21.70 -0.10 -27.51
C SER A 404 -20.91 1.05 -28.16
N ASN A 405 -20.97 1.22 -29.46
CA ASN A 405 -20.22 2.24 -30.19
C ASN A 405 -21.13 3.26 -30.96
N ALA A 406 -22.43 3.01 -31.13
CA ALA A 406 -23.37 3.95 -31.75
C ALA A 406 -23.29 5.37 -31.17
N PRO A 407 -23.24 5.60 -29.82
CA PRO A 407 -23.11 6.93 -29.25
C PRO A 407 -21.84 7.68 -29.70
N ASN A 408 -20.78 6.94 -30.03
CA ASN A 408 -19.51 7.47 -30.52
C ASN A 408 -19.41 7.50 -32.06
N GLY A 409 -20.55 7.50 -32.76
CA GLY A 409 -20.57 7.51 -34.21
C GLY A 409 -20.16 6.20 -34.87
N GLY A 410 -20.24 5.09 -34.16
CA GLY A 410 -19.87 3.76 -34.63
C GLY A 410 -18.38 3.49 -34.70
N ASP A 411 -17.53 4.33 -34.09
CA ASP A 411 -16.06 4.19 -34.12
C ASP A 411 -15.59 2.97 -33.32
N LEU A 412 -14.79 2.13 -33.99
CA LEU A 412 -14.22 0.90 -33.44
C LEU A 412 -12.77 1.07 -32.95
N ASN A 413 -12.24 2.29 -33.02
CA ASN A 413 -10.81 2.56 -32.81
C ASN A 413 -9.91 1.78 -33.77
N PHE A 414 -8.58 1.81 -33.52
CA PHE A 414 -7.63 1.00 -34.28
C PHE A 414 -7.64 -0.46 -33.81
N PHE A 415 -7.63 -1.37 -34.78
CA PHE A 415 -7.55 -2.80 -34.54
C PHE A 415 -6.68 -3.50 -35.60
N THR A 416 -6.11 -4.64 -35.21
CA THR A 416 -5.26 -5.48 -36.07
C THR A 416 -6.10 -6.51 -36.83
N SER A 417 -5.52 -7.05 -37.90
CA SER A 417 -6.18 -8.13 -38.67
C SER A 417 -6.46 -9.35 -37.78
N GLY A 418 -7.66 -9.92 -37.93
CA GLY A 418 -8.12 -11.06 -37.14
C GLY A 418 -8.87 -10.69 -35.86
N THR A 419 -8.97 -9.40 -35.52
CA THR A 419 -9.75 -8.94 -34.36
C THR A 419 -11.26 -9.01 -34.60
N MET A 420 -11.67 -8.70 -35.85
CA MET A 420 -13.07 -8.67 -36.23
C MET A 420 -13.49 -9.96 -36.94
N VAL A 421 -14.80 -10.21 -37.04
CA VAL A 421 -15.35 -11.37 -37.80
C VAL A 421 -14.84 -11.38 -39.23
N PRO A 422 -14.65 -12.55 -39.85
CA PRO A 422 -13.89 -12.69 -41.11
C PRO A 422 -14.36 -11.76 -42.24
N ALA A 423 -15.64 -11.70 -42.51
CA ALA A 423 -16.17 -10.87 -43.61
C ALA A 423 -15.93 -9.36 -43.41
N PHE A 424 -16.07 -8.90 -42.16
CA PHE A 424 -15.78 -7.52 -41.76
C PHE A 424 -14.28 -7.22 -41.87
N ASN A 425 -13.47 -8.11 -41.26
CA ASN A 425 -12.00 -8.03 -41.30
C ASN A 425 -11.49 -7.95 -42.76
N ASP A 426 -11.94 -8.85 -43.61
CA ASP A 426 -11.52 -8.90 -45.02
C ASP A 426 -11.86 -7.66 -45.81
N TYR A 427 -13.01 -7.03 -45.51
CA TYR A 427 -13.36 -5.79 -46.13
C TYR A 427 -12.45 -4.63 -45.72
N VAL A 428 -12.30 -4.38 -44.42
CA VAL A 428 -11.56 -3.20 -43.91
C VAL A 428 -10.07 -3.26 -44.22
N PHE A 429 -9.45 -4.45 -44.22
CA PHE A 429 -8.03 -4.62 -44.57
C PHE A 429 -7.74 -4.63 -46.06
N LYS A 430 -8.74 -4.69 -46.93
CA LYS A 430 -8.62 -4.51 -48.40
C LYS A 430 -9.01 -3.13 -48.87
N ALA A 431 -9.84 -2.42 -48.13
CA ALA A 431 -10.32 -1.09 -48.43
C ALA A 431 -9.26 -0.01 -48.18
N LYS A 432 -9.45 1.16 -48.78
CA LYS A 432 -8.62 2.36 -48.52
C LYS A 432 -9.33 3.29 -47.55
N VAL A 433 -8.55 4.19 -46.93
CA VAL A 433 -9.12 5.27 -46.11
C VAL A 433 -10.15 6.06 -46.92
N GLY A 434 -11.33 6.22 -46.36
CA GLY A 434 -12.48 6.87 -47.00
C GLY A 434 -13.47 5.91 -47.71
N ASP A 435 -13.08 4.64 -47.93
CA ASP A 435 -13.98 3.69 -48.58
C ASP A 435 -15.17 3.36 -47.66
N ILE A 436 -16.35 3.23 -48.28
CA ILE A 436 -17.60 2.91 -47.60
C ILE A 436 -18.27 1.73 -48.32
N GLY A 437 -18.60 0.69 -47.57
CA GLY A 437 -19.24 -0.51 -48.12
C GLY A 437 -20.23 -1.17 -47.18
N LEU A 438 -20.97 -2.13 -47.74
CA LEU A 438 -21.92 -2.96 -47.03
C LEU A 438 -21.31 -4.36 -46.84
N VAL A 439 -21.26 -4.84 -45.63
CA VAL A 439 -20.70 -6.16 -45.27
C VAL A 439 -21.73 -6.96 -44.48
N GLU A 440 -22.01 -8.16 -44.92
CA GLU A 440 -22.88 -9.10 -44.22
C GLU A 440 -22.05 -9.99 -43.28
N THR A 441 -22.49 -10.11 -42.02
CA THR A 441 -21.91 -10.99 -41.02
C THR A 441 -23.00 -11.76 -40.29
N ASN A 442 -22.59 -12.60 -39.32
CA ASN A 442 -23.54 -13.31 -38.44
C ASN A 442 -24.38 -12.37 -37.57
N PHE A 443 -23.90 -11.12 -37.35
CA PHE A 443 -24.59 -10.12 -36.54
C PHE A 443 -25.58 -9.26 -37.33
N GLY A 444 -25.54 -9.34 -38.64
CA GLY A 444 -26.40 -8.56 -39.53
C GLY A 444 -25.61 -7.88 -40.64
N PHE A 445 -26.15 -6.77 -41.11
CA PHE A 445 -25.58 -5.93 -42.19
C PHE A 445 -24.84 -4.74 -41.60
N HIS A 446 -23.56 -4.60 -41.93
CA HIS A 446 -22.71 -3.49 -41.46
C HIS A 446 -22.46 -2.53 -42.62
N ILE A 447 -22.83 -1.26 -42.45
CA ILE A 447 -22.30 -0.17 -43.28
C ILE A 447 -20.96 0.21 -42.63
N VAL A 448 -19.85 0.01 -43.33
CA VAL A 448 -18.50 0.18 -42.81
C VAL A 448 -17.82 1.32 -43.56
N LYS A 449 -17.19 2.23 -42.78
CA LYS A 449 -16.34 3.29 -43.30
C LYS A 449 -14.93 3.13 -42.72
N VAL A 450 -13.92 2.98 -43.57
CA VAL A 450 -12.53 3.02 -43.15
C VAL A 450 -12.13 4.47 -42.92
N THR A 451 -11.74 4.82 -41.69
CA THR A 451 -11.46 6.20 -41.30
C THR A 451 -9.97 6.50 -41.23
N ASP A 452 -9.11 5.49 -40.93
CA ASP A 452 -7.67 5.64 -40.87
C ASP A 452 -6.96 4.31 -41.03
N GLN A 453 -5.66 4.33 -41.39
CA GLN A 453 -4.80 3.15 -41.50
C GLN A 453 -3.41 3.52 -41.02
N LYS A 454 -2.80 2.63 -40.22
CA LYS A 454 -1.41 2.78 -39.75
C LYS A 454 -0.52 1.71 -40.39
N GLU A 455 0.61 2.16 -40.90
CA GLU A 455 1.69 1.25 -41.30
C GLU A 455 2.25 0.58 -40.05
N GLY A 456 2.58 -0.70 -40.18
CA GLY A 456 3.29 -1.45 -39.17
C GLY A 456 4.55 -2.07 -39.72
N VAL A 457 5.54 -2.24 -38.87
CA VAL A 457 6.79 -2.92 -39.14
C VAL A 457 6.83 -4.27 -38.45
N GLN A 458 7.35 -5.28 -39.14
CA GLN A 458 7.66 -6.58 -38.57
C GLN A 458 9.15 -6.67 -38.34
N LEU A 459 9.55 -6.77 -37.09
CA LEU A 459 10.93 -6.87 -36.66
C LEU A 459 11.25 -8.27 -36.16
N ALA A 460 12.36 -8.81 -36.59
CA ALA A 460 12.98 -9.94 -35.91
C ALA A 460 13.99 -9.39 -34.90
N THR A 461 13.67 -9.54 -33.62
CA THR A 461 14.49 -8.96 -32.55
C THR A 461 15.09 -10.07 -31.70
N ILE A 462 16.40 -10.12 -31.63
CA ILE A 462 17.13 -10.95 -30.68
C ILE A 462 17.27 -10.14 -29.39
N VAL A 463 16.80 -10.70 -28.31
CA VAL A 463 16.79 -10.10 -26.97
C VAL A 463 17.75 -10.85 -26.07
N ARG A 464 18.57 -10.13 -25.32
CA ARG A 464 19.42 -10.65 -24.24
C ARG A 464 19.12 -9.91 -22.96
N LYS A 465 18.81 -10.62 -21.90
CA LYS A 465 18.67 -10.05 -20.56
C LYS A 465 20.04 -9.59 -20.04
N ILE A 466 20.03 -8.47 -19.35
CA ILE A 466 21.23 -7.96 -18.68
C ILE A 466 21.34 -8.67 -17.33
N GLU A 467 22.06 -9.77 -17.31
CA GLU A 467 22.31 -10.57 -16.11
C GLU A 467 23.80 -10.60 -15.78
N PRO A 468 24.20 -10.64 -14.50
CA PRO A 468 25.59 -10.77 -14.12
C PRO A 468 26.13 -12.15 -14.51
N SER A 469 27.32 -12.19 -15.05
CA SER A 469 28.03 -13.45 -15.37
C SER A 469 28.39 -14.23 -14.09
N ALA A 470 28.73 -15.49 -14.26
CA ALA A 470 29.29 -16.30 -13.18
C ALA A 470 30.56 -15.69 -12.56
N ALA A 471 31.38 -15.01 -13.38
CA ALA A 471 32.59 -14.31 -12.91
C ALA A 471 32.22 -13.14 -11.99
N THR A 472 31.25 -12.29 -12.40
CA THR A 472 30.75 -11.16 -11.60
C THR A 472 30.11 -11.66 -10.30
N ASN A 473 29.27 -12.71 -10.37
CA ASN A 473 28.67 -13.31 -9.17
C ASN A 473 29.71 -13.84 -8.19
N ASN A 474 30.75 -14.52 -8.69
CA ASN A 474 31.83 -15.03 -7.85
C ASN A 474 32.66 -13.89 -7.22
N GLU A 475 32.87 -12.80 -7.95
CA GLU A 475 33.59 -11.63 -7.44
C GLU A 475 32.80 -10.99 -6.29
N VAL A 476 31.48 -10.74 -6.47
CA VAL A 476 30.60 -10.19 -5.44
C VAL A 476 30.58 -11.11 -4.21
N TYR A 477 30.41 -12.43 -4.43
CA TYR A 477 30.42 -13.42 -3.34
C TYR A 477 31.74 -13.41 -2.55
N THR A 478 32.88 -13.36 -3.25
CA THR A 478 34.22 -13.35 -2.62
C THR A 478 34.41 -12.09 -1.79
N LYS A 479 34.08 -10.91 -2.35
CA LYS A 479 34.20 -9.62 -1.65
C LYS A 479 33.32 -9.56 -0.41
N ILE A 480 32.03 -9.93 -0.53
CA ILE A 480 31.11 -9.86 0.62
C ILE A 480 31.44 -10.90 1.70
N THR A 481 32.00 -12.05 1.31
CA THR A 481 32.47 -13.06 2.26
C THR A 481 33.68 -12.55 3.03
N ALA A 482 34.66 -11.95 2.36
CA ALA A 482 35.81 -11.32 3.00
C ALA A 482 35.39 -10.18 3.95
N PHE A 483 34.45 -9.33 3.52
CA PHE A 483 33.85 -8.31 4.38
C PHE A 483 33.20 -8.92 5.62
N ASN A 484 32.35 -9.94 5.45
CA ASN A 484 31.68 -10.62 6.56
C ASN A 484 32.68 -11.21 7.57
N GLU A 485 33.75 -11.86 7.09
CA GLU A 485 34.80 -12.38 7.96
C GLU A 485 35.54 -11.28 8.72
N ALA A 486 35.81 -10.15 8.06
CA ALA A 486 36.50 -9.02 8.69
C ALA A 486 35.65 -8.39 9.80
N VAL A 487 34.34 -8.19 9.57
CA VAL A 487 33.44 -7.61 10.58
C VAL A 487 33.11 -8.59 11.68
N LEU A 488 33.09 -9.90 11.43
CA LEU A 488 32.94 -10.92 12.49
C LEU A 488 34.14 -10.92 13.45
N LYS A 489 35.34 -10.63 12.95
CA LYS A 489 36.54 -10.48 13.78
C LYS A 489 36.54 -9.19 14.59
N ASN A 490 36.05 -8.10 14.00
CA ASN A 490 36.03 -6.77 14.60
C ASN A 490 34.65 -6.10 14.42
N PRO A 491 33.61 -6.52 15.14
CA PRO A 491 32.24 -5.99 14.95
C PRO A 491 32.10 -4.48 15.23
N LYS A 492 32.96 -3.93 16.08
CA LYS A 492 32.96 -2.49 16.43
C LYS A 492 33.39 -1.60 15.27
N ASP A 493 34.16 -2.14 14.34
CA ASP A 493 34.72 -1.42 13.20
C ASP A 493 33.90 -1.60 11.93
N PHE A 494 32.65 -2.07 12.04
CA PHE A 494 31.75 -2.38 10.91
C PHE A 494 31.75 -1.30 9.85
N ALA A 495 31.50 -0.03 10.22
CA ALA A 495 31.43 1.08 9.30
C ALA A 495 32.80 1.41 8.66
N ALA A 496 33.88 1.32 9.44
CA ALA A 496 35.23 1.56 8.92
C ALA A 496 35.67 0.49 7.92
N ILE A 497 35.36 -0.78 8.19
CA ILE A 497 35.64 -1.91 7.30
C ILE A 497 34.79 -1.77 6.02
N ALA A 498 33.51 -1.43 6.14
CA ALA A 498 32.63 -1.20 5.00
C ALA A 498 33.17 -0.10 4.08
N ALA A 499 33.56 1.04 4.66
CA ALA A 499 34.13 2.15 3.87
C ALA A 499 35.44 1.75 3.15
N LYS A 500 36.30 0.97 3.81
CA LYS A 500 37.54 0.45 3.21
C LYS A 500 37.29 -0.46 2.00
N GLU A 501 36.25 -1.29 2.11
CA GLU A 501 35.85 -2.23 1.03
C GLU A 501 34.92 -1.58 -0.01
N GLY A 502 34.63 -0.28 0.10
CA GLY A 502 33.79 0.49 -0.84
C GLY A 502 32.30 0.28 -0.66
N TYR A 503 31.85 -0.23 0.48
CA TYR A 503 30.43 -0.41 0.79
C TYR A 503 29.83 0.78 1.54
N SER A 504 28.59 1.09 1.26
CA SER A 504 27.78 2.03 2.01
C SER A 504 27.03 1.30 3.14
N VAL A 505 27.11 1.84 4.36
CA VAL A 505 26.36 1.34 5.50
C VAL A 505 25.00 2.01 5.56
N LEU A 506 23.94 1.21 5.56
CA LEU A 506 22.55 1.64 5.62
C LEU A 506 22.01 1.35 7.04
N PRO A 507 21.47 2.35 7.76
CA PRO A 507 20.81 2.13 9.04
C PRO A 507 19.34 1.80 8.85
N ALA A 508 18.81 0.89 9.65
CA ALA A 508 17.37 0.70 9.84
C ALA A 508 17.06 0.71 11.33
N ASN A 509 16.38 1.79 11.76
CA ASN A 509 16.09 2.06 13.16
C ASN A 509 14.63 1.79 13.49
N ASN A 510 14.37 1.43 14.74
CA ASN A 510 13.05 1.22 15.31
C ASN A 510 12.21 0.17 14.54
N LEU A 511 12.89 -0.89 14.07
CA LEU A 511 12.20 -2.03 13.47
C LEU A 511 11.37 -2.73 14.55
N ASP A 512 10.09 -2.92 14.31
CA ASP A 512 9.25 -3.78 15.13
C ASP A 512 9.38 -5.26 14.71
N ALA A 513 8.91 -6.15 15.57
CA ALA A 513 9.07 -7.58 15.35
C ALA A 513 8.31 -8.12 14.14
N LEU A 514 7.36 -7.37 13.60
CA LEU A 514 6.57 -7.69 12.41
C LEU A 514 6.91 -6.81 11.22
N ALA A 515 7.98 -6.00 11.30
CA ALA A 515 8.41 -5.18 10.18
C ALA A 515 8.66 -6.05 8.95
N GLU A 516 8.04 -5.70 7.84
CA GLU A 516 8.27 -6.35 6.54
C GLU A 516 9.21 -5.54 5.67
N ASP A 517 9.06 -4.22 5.71
CA ASP A 517 9.84 -3.32 4.89
C ASP A 517 10.98 -2.71 5.70
N ILE A 518 12.19 -2.91 5.21
CA ILE A 518 13.41 -2.37 5.80
C ILE A 518 13.87 -1.21 4.91
N PRO A 519 14.00 0.01 5.45
CA PRO A 519 14.45 1.16 4.66
C PRO A 519 15.75 0.87 3.88
N GLY A 520 15.71 1.07 2.57
CA GLY A 520 16.85 0.82 1.68
C GLY A 520 17.07 -0.64 1.26
N LEU A 521 16.23 -1.57 1.72
CA LEU A 521 16.33 -2.98 1.37
C LEU A 521 15.02 -3.57 0.82
N GLY A 522 13.87 -3.04 1.24
CA GLY A 522 12.57 -3.66 0.99
C GLY A 522 12.28 -4.83 1.94
N SER A 523 11.47 -5.78 1.48
CA SER A 523 10.99 -6.87 2.33
C SER A 523 12.08 -7.90 2.61
N ASN A 524 12.45 -8.06 3.88
CA ASN A 524 13.34 -9.14 4.34
C ASN A 524 12.98 -9.62 5.74
N ARG A 525 12.04 -10.53 5.82
CA ARG A 525 11.54 -11.08 7.08
C ARG A 525 12.59 -11.89 7.86
N LEU A 526 13.50 -12.57 7.16
CA LEU A 526 14.54 -13.37 7.81
C LEU A 526 15.50 -12.49 8.63
N LEU A 527 15.86 -11.32 8.11
CA LEU A 527 16.72 -10.36 8.80
C LEU A 527 16.02 -9.80 10.05
N VAL A 528 14.74 -9.44 9.93
CA VAL A 528 13.96 -8.94 11.08
C VAL A 528 13.85 -10.03 12.16
N ARG A 529 13.48 -11.26 11.79
CA ARG A 529 13.40 -12.38 12.75
C ARG A 529 14.71 -12.60 13.48
N TRP A 530 15.84 -12.62 12.77
CA TRP A 530 17.15 -12.74 13.38
C TRP A 530 17.42 -11.63 14.40
N ALA A 531 17.08 -10.39 14.11
CA ALA A 531 17.29 -9.28 15.03
C ALA A 531 16.48 -9.41 16.33
N PHE A 532 15.38 -10.19 16.31
CA PHE A 532 14.53 -10.47 17.47
C PHE A 532 14.75 -11.84 18.11
N GLU A 533 15.64 -12.69 17.58
CA GLU A 533 16.03 -13.93 18.26
C GLU A 533 16.59 -13.61 19.66
N ASP A 534 16.22 -14.41 20.66
CA ASP A 534 16.57 -14.14 22.08
C ASP A 534 18.09 -14.16 22.32
N ASP A 535 18.82 -15.00 21.59
CA ASP A 535 20.26 -15.19 21.68
C ASP A 535 21.06 -14.17 20.85
N THR A 536 20.43 -13.44 19.91
CA THR A 536 21.10 -12.36 19.17
C THR A 536 21.40 -11.18 20.07
N LYS A 537 22.64 -10.72 20.12
CA LYS A 537 23.15 -9.64 20.99
C LYS A 537 23.51 -8.41 20.19
N VAL A 538 23.52 -7.24 20.86
CA VAL A 538 24.05 -6.01 20.26
C VAL A 538 25.51 -6.21 19.87
N GLY A 539 25.83 -5.93 18.64
CA GLY A 539 27.14 -6.17 18.03
C GLY A 539 27.21 -7.43 17.17
N ASP A 540 26.26 -8.36 17.31
CA ASP A 540 26.25 -9.57 16.50
C ASP A 540 26.04 -9.21 15.02
N VAL A 541 26.74 -9.98 14.17
CA VAL A 541 26.76 -9.82 12.70
C VAL A 541 26.28 -11.11 12.05
N ARG A 542 25.44 -10.98 11.02
CA ARG A 542 24.97 -12.13 10.23
C ARG A 542 24.88 -11.78 8.77
N ARG A 543 25.29 -12.71 7.89
CA ARG A 543 25.08 -12.64 6.46
C ARG A 543 23.75 -13.28 6.08
N PHE A 544 23.06 -12.67 5.12
CA PHE A 544 21.84 -13.19 4.51
C PHE A 544 22.02 -13.21 3.00
N ASP A 545 21.68 -14.34 2.38
CA ASP A 545 21.72 -14.51 0.96
C ASP A 545 20.36 -14.14 0.36
N LEU A 546 20.37 -13.25 -0.63
CA LEU A 546 19.18 -12.81 -1.37
C LEU A 546 19.16 -13.51 -2.74
N LYS A 547 18.04 -13.38 -3.45
CA LYS A 547 17.95 -13.82 -4.85
C LYS A 547 19.00 -13.12 -5.74
N ASP A 548 19.15 -11.81 -5.52
CA ASP A 548 19.97 -10.94 -6.38
C ASP A 548 21.09 -10.25 -5.59
N GLY A 549 21.71 -10.94 -4.63
CA GLY A 549 22.83 -10.41 -3.85
C GLY A 549 22.94 -10.93 -2.42
N TYR A 550 23.58 -10.14 -1.58
CA TYR A 550 23.91 -10.50 -0.20
C TYR A 550 23.78 -9.31 0.72
N ILE A 551 23.38 -9.59 1.97
CA ILE A 551 23.37 -8.61 3.05
C ILE A 551 24.32 -9.09 4.14
N VAL A 552 25.10 -8.18 4.72
CA VAL A 552 25.74 -8.37 6.01
C VAL A 552 25.17 -7.34 6.95
N ALA A 553 24.46 -7.81 7.99
CA ALA A 553 23.76 -6.96 8.94
C ALA A 553 24.37 -7.10 10.34
N GLN A 554 24.34 -6.01 11.11
CA GLN A 554 24.72 -5.96 12.51
C GLN A 554 23.58 -5.40 13.35
N LEU A 555 23.28 -6.05 14.48
CA LEU A 555 22.36 -5.52 15.48
C LEU A 555 23.06 -4.41 16.28
N THR A 556 22.55 -3.17 16.20
CA THR A 556 23.19 -2.01 16.85
C THR A 556 22.52 -1.64 18.18
N LYS A 557 21.19 -1.91 18.33
CA LYS A 557 20.46 -1.59 19.56
C LYS A 557 19.27 -2.52 19.77
N LYS A 558 19.05 -2.90 21.02
CA LYS A 558 17.83 -3.52 21.52
C LYS A 558 17.05 -2.49 22.34
N ILE A 559 15.82 -2.23 21.96
CA ILE A 559 14.85 -1.44 22.71
C ILE A 559 13.84 -2.43 23.26
N GLU A 560 13.76 -2.52 24.59
CA GLU A 560 12.85 -3.45 25.25
C GLU A 560 11.48 -2.80 25.47
N GLU A 561 10.45 -3.63 25.63
CA GLU A 561 9.09 -3.18 25.96
C GLU A 561 9.08 -2.50 27.35
N GLY A 562 8.30 -1.42 27.45
CA GLY A 562 8.11 -0.67 28.71
C GLY A 562 8.34 0.82 28.55
N LEU A 563 8.76 1.48 29.64
CA LEU A 563 9.05 2.90 29.57
C LEU A 563 10.40 3.18 28.90
N ALA A 564 10.42 4.17 28.03
CA ALA A 564 11.62 4.64 27.36
C ALA A 564 12.69 5.07 28.37
N LYS A 565 13.95 4.76 28.05
CA LYS A 565 15.08 5.20 28.89
C LYS A 565 15.41 6.68 28.61
N PRO A 566 15.92 7.44 29.62
CA PRO A 566 16.28 8.84 29.42
C PRO A 566 17.16 9.10 28.19
N ALA A 567 18.15 8.24 27.95
CA ALA A 567 19.05 8.37 26.80
C ALA A 567 18.34 8.26 25.45
N ASP A 568 17.25 7.49 25.36
CA ASP A 568 16.52 7.25 24.11
C ASP A 568 15.60 8.39 23.72
N VAL A 569 15.13 9.16 24.72
CA VAL A 569 14.15 10.25 24.53
C VAL A 569 14.70 11.63 24.92
N ARG A 570 15.98 11.71 25.28
CA ARG A 570 16.62 12.97 25.67
C ARG A 570 16.38 14.07 24.65
N ALA A 571 16.62 13.80 23.37
CA ALA A 571 16.44 14.78 22.30
C ALA A 571 15.00 15.35 22.21
N ALA A 572 14.01 14.58 22.62
CA ALA A 572 12.60 15.00 22.62
C ALA A 572 12.21 15.71 23.95
N VAL A 573 12.72 15.25 25.09
CA VAL A 573 12.30 15.73 26.42
C VAL A 573 13.12 16.91 26.91
N GLU A 574 14.42 16.95 26.63
CA GLU A 574 15.33 18.00 27.09
C GLU A 574 14.89 19.41 26.68
N PRO A 575 14.45 19.68 25.43
CA PRO A 575 13.96 21.01 25.05
C PRO A 575 12.71 21.45 25.84
N ILE A 576 11.84 20.48 26.20
CA ILE A 576 10.64 20.76 27.01
C ILE A 576 11.05 21.21 28.42
N LEU A 577 11.94 20.46 29.05
CA LEU A 577 12.42 20.76 30.39
C LEU A 577 13.24 22.03 30.43
N ILE A 578 14.06 22.33 29.41
CA ILE A 578 14.76 23.60 29.24
C ILE A 578 13.74 24.75 29.20
N LYS A 579 12.68 24.61 28.40
CA LYS A 579 11.62 25.59 28.30
C LYS A 579 10.93 25.82 29.66
N GLU A 580 10.57 24.76 30.39
CA GLU A 580 9.97 24.85 31.72
C GLU A 580 10.88 25.59 32.72
N LYS A 581 12.18 25.30 32.70
CA LYS A 581 13.16 25.97 33.56
C LYS A 581 13.31 27.46 33.19
N LYS A 582 13.34 27.79 31.89
CA LYS A 582 13.35 29.18 31.41
C LYS A 582 12.09 29.92 31.83
N VAL A 583 10.90 29.28 31.71
CA VAL A 583 9.64 29.88 32.21
C VAL A 583 9.78 30.27 33.67
N LYS A 584 10.31 29.40 34.53
CA LYS A 584 10.51 29.68 35.96
C LYS A 584 11.47 30.85 36.18
N GLN A 585 12.65 30.80 35.54
CA GLN A 585 13.68 31.85 35.69
C GLN A 585 13.19 33.22 35.20
N ILE A 586 12.47 33.27 34.08
CA ILE A 586 11.92 34.51 33.52
C ILE A 586 10.80 35.03 34.42
N SER A 587 9.87 34.11 34.85
CA SER A 587 8.76 34.50 35.72
C SER A 587 9.21 35.11 37.05
N GLU A 588 10.33 34.63 37.61
CA GLU A 588 10.93 35.17 38.84
C GLU A 588 11.44 36.61 38.66
N LYS A 589 11.82 37.01 37.44
CA LYS A 589 12.28 38.34 37.09
C LYS A 589 11.12 39.27 36.72
N MET A 590 9.98 38.76 36.24
CA MET A 590 8.83 39.56 35.83
C MET A 590 7.99 40.00 37.04
N LYS A 591 8.55 40.82 37.91
CA LYS A 591 7.94 41.35 39.12
C LYS A 591 7.74 42.85 39.01
N GLY A 592 6.55 43.33 39.35
CA GLY A 592 6.19 44.76 39.33
C GLY A 592 4.70 44.95 39.55
N SER A 593 4.27 46.16 39.83
CA SER A 593 2.87 46.54 39.97
C SER A 593 2.29 47.20 38.71
N SER A 594 3.13 47.44 37.69
CA SER A 594 2.72 47.89 36.36
C SER A 594 3.55 47.21 35.27
N LEU A 595 3.10 47.26 34.01
CA LEU A 595 3.84 46.72 32.87
C LEU A 595 5.17 47.39 32.65
N GLU A 596 5.25 48.71 32.90
CA GLU A 596 6.47 49.49 32.76
C GLU A 596 7.53 49.02 33.77
N GLN A 597 7.15 48.81 35.04
CA GLN A 597 8.05 48.26 36.06
C GLN A 597 8.55 46.87 35.73
N ILE A 598 7.67 46.04 35.15
CA ILE A 598 8.04 44.68 34.72
C ILE A 598 9.00 44.73 33.52
N ALA A 599 8.76 45.63 32.57
CA ALA A 599 9.64 45.85 31.44
C ALA A 599 11.05 46.31 31.90
N GLU A 600 11.12 47.22 32.86
CA GLU A 600 12.37 47.68 33.48
C GLU A 600 13.09 46.55 34.22
N ALA A 601 12.35 45.80 35.06
CA ALA A 601 12.88 44.65 35.83
C ALA A 601 13.44 43.52 34.95
N THR A 602 12.94 43.41 33.73
CA THR A 602 13.42 42.42 32.74
C THR A 602 14.48 42.96 31.79
N GLY A 603 14.96 44.18 32.01
CA GLY A 603 16.01 44.81 31.19
C GLY A 603 15.53 45.29 29.82
N GLN A 604 14.24 45.50 29.66
CA GLN A 604 13.59 45.94 28.42
C GLN A 604 12.76 47.21 28.64
N PRO A 605 13.37 48.32 29.14
CA PRO A 605 12.64 49.55 29.39
C PRO A 605 11.98 50.05 28.09
N ASN A 606 10.74 50.53 28.20
CA ASN A 606 9.89 50.95 27.09
C ASN A 606 9.38 49.86 26.13
N ASN A 607 9.46 48.58 26.48
CA ASN A 607 8.96 47.47 25.65
C ASN A 607 7.56 47.00 26.08
N VAL A 608 6.66 47.94 26.39
CA VAL A 608 5.23 47.63 26.54
C VAL A 608 4.59 47.61 25.15
N GLN A 609 4.11 46.43 24.73
CA GLN A 609 3.50 46.23 23.42
C GLN A 609 1.98 46.26 23.54
N VAL A 610 1.29 46.48 22.42
CA VAL A 610 -0.16 46.51 22.33
C VAL A 610 -0.61 45.44 21.30
N ALA A 611 -1.65 44.72 21.63
CA ALA A 611 -2.33 43.84 20.68
C ALA A 611 -3.84 44.08 20.77
N GLU A 612 -4.45 44.32 19.63
CA GLU A 612 -5.85 44.67 19.49
C GLU A 612 -6.61 43.59 18.72
N ALA A 613 -7.92 43.56 18.97
CA ALA A 613 -8.87 42.67 18.28
C ALA A 613 -8.46 41.18 18.35
N LEU A 614 -7.86 40.75 19.44
CA LEU A 614 -7.49 39.35 19.65
C LEU A 614 -8.75 38.50 19.84
N MET A 615 -8.81 37.36 19.16
CA MET A 615 -9.91 36.38 19.23
C MET A 615 -9.40 35.03 19.74
N GLN A 616 -10.24 34.29 20.47
CA GLN A 616 -9.85 32.95 20.93
C GLN A 616 -9.67 31.93 19.77
N SER A 617 -10.45 32.11 18.69
CA SER A 617 -10.35 31.27 17.49
C SER A 617 -9.10 31.55 16.67
N ASN A 618 -8.50 32.73 16.80
CA ASN A 618 -7.28 33.16 16.13
C ASN A 618 -6.33 33.83 17.11
N PRO A 619 -5.63 33.06 17.96
CA PRO A 619 -4.84 33.60 19.08
C PRO A 619 -3.46 34.11 18.64
N ASN A 620 -3.38 34.85 17.53
CA ASN A 620 -2.12 35.39 17.01
C ASN A 620 -1.83 36.78 17.57
N LEU A 621 -0.68 36.94 18.24
CA LEU A 621 -0.12 38.24 18.63
C LEU A 621 0.82 38.70 17.53
N SER A 622 0.62 39.93 17.05
CA SER A 622 1.48 40.52 16.02
C SER A 622 2.96 40.52 16.46
N GLY A 623 3.82 39.98 15.59
CA GLY A 623 5.26 39.82 15.86
C GLY A 623 5.65 38.70 16.82
N GLN A 624 4.69 38.04 17.48
CA GLN A 624 4.94 36.95 18.43
C GLN A 624 4.44 35.58 17.93
N GLY A 625 3.51 35.57 16.94
CA GLY A 625 2.89 34.35 16.45
C GLY A 625 1.71 33.90 17.32
N SER A 626 1.38 32.61 17.24
CA SER A 626 0.22 32.01 17.94
C SER A 626 0.53 31.79 19.42
N GLU A 627 -0.24 32.45 20.28
CA GLU A 627 -0.09 32.43 21.74
C GLU A 627 -1.41 32.14 22.45
N PRO A 628 -1.97 30.92 22.30
CA PRO A 628 -3.30 30.59 22.79
C PRO A 628 -3.46 30.70 24.31
N ASN A 629 -2.42 30.40 25.08
CA ASN A 629 -2.45 30.53 26.53
C ASN A 629 -2.58 32.00 26.94
N VAL A 630 -1.86 32.89 26.29
CA VAL A 630 -1.86 34.33 26.57
C VAL A 630 -3.22 34.93 26.25
N VAL A 631 -3.75 34.63 25.05
CA VAL A 631 -5.06 35.07 24.62
C VAL A 631 -6.15 34.48 25.51
N GLY A 632 -6.07 33.19 25.86
CA GLY A 632 -7.03 32.54 26.77
C GLY A 632 -7.09 33.25 28.14
N VAL A 633 -5.96 33.65 28.73
CA VAL A 633 -5.91 34.42 29.98
C VAL A 633 -6.51 35.83 29.79
N ALA A 634 -6.29 36.47 28.64
CA ALA A 634 -6.85 37.81 28.37
C ALA A 634 -8.38 37.83 28.42
N PHE A 635 -9.04 36.78 27.91
CA PHE A 635 -10.51 36.67 27.96
C PHE A 635 -11.08 36.52 29.38
N VAL A 636 -10.30 35.91 30.29
CA VAL A 636 -10.73 35.67 31.69
C VAL A 636 -10.34 36.78 32.62
N LEU A 637 -9.19 37.45 32.38
CA LEU A 637 -8.66 38.51 33.22
C LEU A 637 -9.60 39.76 33.21
N PRO A 638 -9.94 40.37 34.36
CA PRO A 638 -10.68 41.60 34.37
C PRO A 638 -9.91 42.75 33.70
N GLU A 639 -10.63 43.75 33.16
CA GLU A 639 -10.01 44.96 32.61
C GLU A 639 -9.21 45.74 33.68
N ASN A 640 -8.12 46.34 33.24
CA ASN A 640 -7.18 47.11 34.06
C ASN A 640 -6.57 46.28 35.21
N LYS A 641 -6.43 44.98 35.02
CA LYS A 641 -5.74 44.05 35.94
C LYS A 641 -4.53 43.42 35.24
N LEU A 642 -3.42 43.36 35.99
CA LEU A 642 -2.24 42.61 35.56
C LEU A 642 -2.43 41.10 35.75
N SER A 643 -1.97 40.31 34.77
CA SER A 643 -1.86 38.88 34.93
C SER A 643 -0.66 38.48 35.78
N LYS A 644 -0.63 37.26 36.27
CA LYS A 644 0.61 36.59 36.64
C LYS A 644 1.42 36.28 35.36
N PRO A 645 2.73 36.02 35.47
CA PRO A 645 3.50 35.54 34.31
C PRO A 645 2.86 34.33 33.65
N ILE A 646 2.67 34.38 32.33
CA ILE A 646 2.01 33.39 31.49
C ILE A 646 3.06 32.75 30.59
N ALA A 647 3.21 31.46 30.65
CA ALA A 647 4.05 30.71 29.69
C ALA A 647 3.35 30.65 28.33
N GLY A 648 3.93 31.30 27.34
CA GLY A 648 3.50 31.25 25.94
C GLY A 648 4.29 30.23 25.11
N ASN A 649 4.09 30.27 23.82
CA ASN A 649 4.87 29.43 22.89
C ASN A 649 6.30 29.96 22.72
N ASN A 650 6.48 31.28 22.59
CA ASN A 650 7.75 31.92 22.25
C ASN A 650 8.41 32.65 23.41
N GLY A 651 7.71 32.86 24.52
CA GLY A 651 8.21 33.58 25.68
C GLY A 651 7.29 33.49 26.89
N VAL A 652 7.65 34.26 27.94
CA VAL A 652 6.78 34.47 29.10
C VAL A 652 6.21 35.89 29.00
N TYR A 653 4.91 35.97 29.26
CA TYR A 653 4.12 37.19 29.09
C TYR A 653 3.51 37.63 30.40
N VAL A 654 3.45 38.96 30.63
CA VAL A 654 2.51 39.57 31.57
C VAL A 654 1.65 40.52 30.77
N ILE A 655 0.32 40.41 30.95
CA ILE A 655 -0.66 41.18 30.18
C ILE A 655 -1.54 42.02 31.10
N GLU A 656 -2.06 43.10 30.55
CA GLU A 656 -3.13 43.92 31.09
C GLU A 656 -4.21 44.04 30.01
N VAL A 657 -5.47 43.71 30.37
CA VAL A 657 -6.60 43.88 29.47
C VAL A 657 -7.04 45.32 29.48
N THR A 658 -7.01 46.01 28.34
CA THR A 658 -7.43 47.38 28.21
C THR A 658 -8.90 47.52 27.84
N GLN A 659 -9.43 46.54 27.07
CA GLN A 659 -10.83 46.58 26.63
C GLN A 659 -11.28 45.17 26.22
N LYS A 660 -12.55 44.84 26.55
CA LYS A 660 -13.24 43.66 26.06
C LYS A 660 -14.41 44.07 25.16
N ASN A 661 -14.37 43.66 23.93
CA ASN A 661 -15.44 43.90 22.96
C ASN A 661 -16.25 42.57 22.79
N ILE A 662 -17.32 42.47 23.57
CA ILE A 662 -18.22 41.32 23.52
C ILE A 662 -19.13 41.50 22.32
N ALA A 663 -19.19 40.46 21.47
CA ALA A 663 -20.02 40.47 20.29
C ALA A 663 -21.50 40.52 20.69
N PRO A 664 -22.35 41.28 19.96
CA PRO A 664 -23.76 41.40 20.28
C PRO A 664 -24.47 40.04 20.13
N ALA A 665 -25.51 39.81 20.95
CA ALA A 665 -26.32 38.64 20.84
C ALA A 665 -26.99 38.57 19.47
N ILE A 666 -27.01 37.37 18.89
CA ILE A 666 -27.66 37.10 17.59
C ILE A 666 -28.99 36.32 17.80
N SER A 667 -29.85 36.37 16.80
CA SER A 667 -31.16 35.75 16.87
C SER A 667 -31.14 34.21 17.00
N SER A 668 -30.07 33.55 16.55
CA SER A 668 -29.91 32.10 16.67
C SER A 668 -28.46 31.66 16.62
N TYR A 669 -28.07 30.78 17.53
CA TYR A 669 -26.76 30.15 17.60
C TYR A 669 -26.74 28.74 16.96
N SER A 670 -27.81 28.36 16.24
CA SER A 670 -27.99 27.01 15.67
C SER A 670 -26.87 26.64 14.70
N ALA A 671 -26.39 27.58 13.87
CA ALA A 671 -25.30 27.31 12.93
C ALA A 671 -24.02 26.88 13.66
N TYR A 672 -23.66 27.59 14.73
CA TYR A 672 -22.49 27.31 15.56
C TYR A 672 -22.64 25.98 16.32
N ALA A 673 -23.83 25.72 16.88
CA ALA A 673 -24.12 24.45 17.55
C ALA A 673 -24.04 23.28 16.58
N ASN A 674 -24.58 23.40 15.36
CA ASN A 674 -24.52 22.36 14.34
C ASN A 674 -23.07 22.11 13.85
N SER A 675 -22.28 23.16 13.63
CA SER A 675 -20.86 23.04 13.29
C SER A 675 -20.08 22.32 14.39
N LEU A 676 -20.24 22.73 15.64
CA LEU A 676 -19.60 22.07 16.79
C LEU A 676 -20.04 20.63 16.94
N ARG A 677 -21.33 20.32 16.71
CA ARG A 677 -21.86 18.95 16.70
C ARG A 677 -21.18 18.11 15.62
N ALA A 678 -21.09 18.62 14.39
CA ALA A 678 -20.43 17.92 13.29
C ALA A 678 -18.96 17.61 13.61
N GLN A 679 -18.22 18.57 14.16
CA GLN A 679 -16.83 18.39 14.59
C GLN A 679 -16.70 17.32 15.68
N LYS A 680 -17.57 17.36 16.72
CA LYS A 680 -17.56 16.34 17.79
C LYS A 680 -17.88 14.95 17.27
N LEU A 681 -18.86 14.82 16.34
CA LEU A 681 -19.23 13.54 15.74
C LEU A 681 -18.10 12.95 14.89
N ASN A 682 -17.45 13.78 14.08
CA ASN A 682 -16.32 13.37 13.28
C ASN A 682 -15.15 12.89 14.15
N ARG A 683 -14.80 13.69 15.15
CA ARG A 683 -13.73 13.33 16.09
C ARG A 683 -14.04 12.05 16.87
N ALA A 684 -15.26 11.90 17.38
CA ALA A 684 -15.67 10.68 18.08
C ALA A 684 -15.58 9.45 17.17
N SER A 685 -15.91 9.59 15.88
CA SER A 685 -15.81 8.49 14.92
C SER A 685 -14.35 8.07 14.65
N GLN A 686 -13.43 9.01 14.67
CA GLN A 686 -11.98 8.76 14.47
C GLN A 686 -11.31 8.21 15.72
N ASP A 687 -11.61 8.81 16.89
CA ASP A 687 -10.86 8.56 18.12
C ASP A 687 -11.43 7.40 18.95
N LEU A 688 -12.67 6.94 18.67
CA LEU A 688 -13.36 5.94 19.48
C LEU A 688 -12.55 4.67 19.69
N PHE A 689 -12.11 4.07 18.59
CA PHE A 689 -11.37 2.80 18.65
C PHE A 689 -10.00 2.96 19.30
N SER A 690 -9.27 4.04 18.98
CA SER A 690 -8.01 4.34 19.63
C SER A 690 -8.16 4.55 21.15
N ALA A 691 -9.25 5.18 21.60
CA ALA A 691 -9.54 5.36 23.01
C ALA A 691 -9.85 4.02 23.70
N LEU A 692 -10.62 3.15 23.06
CA LEU A 692 -10.94 1.82 23.58
C LEU A 692 -9.70 0.92 23.62
N GLU A 693 -8.89 0.90 22.57
CA GLU A 693 -7.62 0.17 22.49
C GLU A 693 -6.64 0.67 23.57
N GLY A 694 -6.55 1.99 23.79
CA GLY A 694 -5.71 2.58 24.83
C GLY A 694 -6.08 2.23 26.27
N THR A 695 -7.27 1.61 26.49
CA THR A 695 -7.71 1.10 27.81
C THR A 695 -7.69 -0.43 27.89
N ALA A 696 -7.55 -1.12 26.75
CA ALA A 696 -7.55 -2.58 26.69
C ALA A 696 -6.16 -3.14 26.99
N LYS A 697 -6.12 -4.32 27.59
CA LYS A 697 -4.88 -5.11 27.72
C LYS A 697 -4.77 -6.02 26.50
N ILE A 698 -3.93 -5.60 25.55
CA ILE A 698 -3.71 -6.34 24.31
C ILE A 698 -2.38 -7.09 24.44
N LYS A 699 -2.42 -8.42 24.24
CA LYS A 699 -1.24 -9.25 24.10
C LYS A 699 -1.10 -9.65 22.64
N ASP A 700 0.04 -9.34 22.04
CA ASP A 700 0.33 -9.57 20.64
C ASP A 700 1.49 -10.54 20.48
N ASP A 701 1.20 -11.78 20.13
CA ASP A 701 2.19 -12.84 19.95
C ASP A 701 2.42 -13.16 18.44
N ARG A 702 1.94 -12.32 17.52
CA ARG A 702 2.03 -12.54 16.06
C ARG A 702 3.46 -12.79 15.57
N ALA A 703 4.43 -12.12 16.16
CA ALA A 703 5.84 -12.28 15.79
C ALA A 703 6.40 -13.70 15.99
N LYS A 704 5.70 -14.55 16.75
CA LYS A 704 6.05 -15.95 16.94
C LYS A 704 5.60 -16.84 15.78
N PHE A 705 4.65 -16.36 14.98
CA PHE A 705 3.98 -17.12 13.91
C PHE A 705 4.30 -16.58 12.51
N TYR A 706 4.53 -15.29 12.39
CA TYR A 706 4.74 -14.57 11.12
C TYR A 706 6.16 -13.90 11.03
#